data_de174afe1a849f574f3cd8ad693facda
#
_entry.id   de174afe1a849f574f3cd8ad693facda
#
_cell.length_a   1.000
_cell.length_b   1.000
_cell.length_c   1.000
_cell.angle_alpha   90.00
_cell.angle_beta   90.00
_cell.angle_gamma   90.00
#
_symmetry.space_group_name_H-M   'P 1'
#
loop_
_entity.id
_entity.type
_entity.pdbx_description
1 polymer ?
#
loop_
_entity_poly.entity_id
_entity_poly.type
_entity_poly.pdbx_seq_one_letter_code
_entity_poly.pdbx_strand_id
1 'polypeptide(L)'
;MKRRIISLGLIALASSISAQMKNSEADTVRVETIDAVNLYKTGNPNTAKPLTTKSNLTVMENPQAISIVSHDIIEQQQAKQLSDVLQNVNGVYLTSARGGSQDSFGGRGFIFGNDNIYKNGARINSGVFPEVSGLERVEVLKGATAMLYGNAAAGGIINLVTKKPKFNFGGTVGLNAGSWNSYKPTVDIYGPISKNVAFRINGAYEYAESFRDVVESTKYYFNPSFLFNLSEKSQLIIEADYLKNDLTPDFGIGSIVNNDMSYQLNTLLPRNAFLGADWQYQNVQQVSTNATFNHQFNEKWSFNTTASYQNYTKDYFSTERAQWSYEKTTNRLAWANRPLNRTYNEQNYTSVQANLNGEFNTGKINHKILMGADADYGVADSYTYYDPNIADPAKAIFGTGYIYGANGSTTGTLYLDNPSTWLGGNMPDSEKLEKTRINTRRIGFYAQDFISLTKEFKVLAGLRWSYIENMPTLNTKFRTNTKTEVNNSPTSDQAISPKVGFVYMPNDNFSAFATYTNSFATNAGYMSDGIDNLNTTGTAAQVRSRVNDLNKQGIKPTTVDQYEVGVKKNIWNNALAVNVTLYQILYHNFYQNFFYVDAGGAIQTPDTNLKEFAGKMRSRGVELDITGNPNENISIIGGFSYNNSVYLDTPEKGYVEKQRLVRTPATTANASVFYKFTNYVPGLKAGIGVYYIGDRIAGWNDSKSTNVSRKGVSRMFDLDDYTTVSLSLGYDWKKFSIQGKLGNLFDVVNYNVHENYSVNPITPRNYYFTLTYRL
;
A
#
# COMPACT_ATOMS: atom_id res chain seq x y z
N MET A 1 36.22 -13.76 3.10
CA MET A 1 36.17 -15.24 3.02
C MET A 1 35.01 -15.90 3.81
N LYS A 2 34.27 -15.22 4.67
CA LYS A 2 33.13 -15.80 5.44
C LYS A 2 31.75 -15.80 4.73
N ARG A 3 31.63 -15.15 3.56
CA ARG A 3 30.34 -15.06 2.82
C ARG A 3 30.05 -16.20 1.82
N ARG A 4 31.00 -17.11 1.54
CA ARG A 4 30.82 -18.19 0.54
C ARG A 4 30.27 -19.52 1.09
N ILE A 5 30.07 -19.67 2.39
CA ILE A 5 29.69 -20.96 3.01
C ILE A 5 28.18 -21.16 3.13
N ILE A 6 27.38 -20.09 3.10
CA ILE A 6 25.90 -20.17 3.28
C ILE A 6 25.20 -20.71 2.03
N SER A 7 25.71 -20.42 0.84
CA SER A 7 25.09 -20.86 -0.43
C SER A 7 25.20 -22.36 -0.70
N LEU A 8 26.25 -23.01 -0.21
CA LEU A 8 26.43 -24.46 -0.37
C LEU A 8 25.61 -25.27 0.68
N GLY A 9 25.31 -24.71 1.83
CA GLY A 9 24.53 -25.37 2.87
C GLY A 9 23.06 -25.59 2.51
N LEU A 10 22.46 -24.67 1.75
CA LEU A 10 21.05 -24.77 1.31
C LEU A 10 20.86 -25.85 0.21
N ILE A 11 21.84 -26.05 -0.66
CA ILE A 11 21.80 -27.10 -1.71
C ILE A 11 22.00 -28.47 -1.09
N ALA A 12 22.81 -28.60 -0.04
CA ALA A 12 23.04 -29.86 0.67
C ALA A 12 21.83 -30.30 1.52
N LEU A 13 21.04 -29.33 2.07
CA LEU A 13 19.80 -29.66 2.78
C LEU A 13 18.71 -30.17 1.84
N ALA A 14 18.59 -29.60 0.64
CA ALA A 14 17.61 -30.05 -0.35
C ALA A 14 17.86 -31.48 -0.85
N SER A 15 19.13 -31.91 -0.98
CA SER A 15 19.48 -33.24 -1.42
C SER A 15 19.33 -34.31 -0.34
N SER A 16 19.46 -33.97 0.94
CA SER A 16 19.27 -34.96 2.05
C SER A 16 17.79 -35.22 2.35
N ILE A 17 16.89 -34.25 2.10
CA ILE A 17 15.44 -34.44 2.28
C ILE A 17 14.86 -35.35 1.18
N SER A 18 15.38 -35.27 -0.05
CA SER A 18 14.92 -36.11 -1.17
C SER A 18 15.33 -37.60 -1.04
N ALA A 19 16.34 -37.91 -0.24
CA ALA A 19 16.87 -39.30 -0.08
C ALA A 19 16.08 -40.13 0.93
N GLN A 20 15.26 -39.55 1.79
CA GLN A 20 14.50 -40.28 2.83
C GLN A 20 13.02 -40.56 2.50
N MET A 21 12.49 -40.02 1.39
CA MET A 21 11.09 -40.27 0.99
C MET A 21 11.01 -41.37 -0.07
N LYS A 22 11.14 -42.62 0.35
CA LYS A 22 10.79 -43.79 -0.47
C LYS A 22 9.28 -43.97 -0.49
N ASN A 23 8.73 -44.09 -1.70
CA ASN A 23 7.34 -44.33 -2.06
C ASN A 23 6.56 -45.20 -1.04
N SER A 24 5.58 -44.62 -0.39
CA SER A 24 4.38 -45.36 0.01
C SER A 24 3.31 -45.04 -1.06
N GLU A 25 2.80 -46.07 -1.72
CA GLU A 25 1.61 -45.96 -2.56
C GLU A 25 0.49 -45.34 -1.72
N ALA A 26 0.13 -44.12 -2.06
CA ALA A 26 -0.96 -43.41 -1.40
C ALA A 26 -2.26 -43.95 -1.96
N ASP A 27 -2.97 -44.71 -1.15
CA ASP A 27 -4.40 -44.89 -1.28
C ASP A 27 -5.05 -43.51 -1.39
N THR A 28 -5.64 -43.25 -2.54
CA THR A 28 -6.31 -41.96 -2.82
C THR A 28 -7.62 -41.88 -2.04
N VAL A 29 -7.53 -41.65 -0.74
CA VAL A 29 -8.68 -41.12 0.01
C VAL A 29 -8.91 -39.72 -0.50
N ARG A 30 -10.00 -39.53 -1.24
CA ARG A 30 -10.57 -38.25 -1.56
C ARG A 30 -10.94 -37.53 -0.23
N VAL A 31 -10.01 -36.83 0.36
CA VAL A 31 -10.33 -35.84 1.41
C VAL A 31 -11.00 -34.70 0.66
N GLU A 32 -12.31 -34.58 0.78
CA GLU A 32 -13.02 -33.37 0.38
C GLU A 32 -12.43 -32.24 1.25
N THR A 33 -11.52 -31.49 0.67
CA THR A 33 -10.92 -30.33 1.32
C THR A 33 -12.05 -29.33 1.57
N ILE A 34 -12.18 -28.90 2.84
CA ILE A 34 -13.00 -27.75 3.20
C ILE A 34 -12.66 -26.63 2.22
N ASP A 35 -13.65 -26.06 1.54
CA ASP A 35 -13.54 -25.02 0.50
C ASP A 35 -12.86 -23.71 0.97
N ALA A 36 -12.30 -23.70 2.17
CA ALA A 36 -11.59 -22.57 2.78
C ALA A 36 -10.28 -22.19 2.07
N VAL A 37 -9.74 -23.07 1.24
CA VAL A 37 -8.57 -22.79 0.38
C VAL A 37 -9.00 -23.04 -1.07
N ASN A 38 -9.81 -22.15 -1.60
CA ASN A 38 -10.02 -22.10 -3.04
C ASN A 38 -8.68 -21.77 -3.71
N LEU A 39 -7.97 -22.81 -4.17
CA LEU A 39 -6.82 -22.67 -5.04
C LEU A 39 -7.33 -22.09 -6.36
N TYR A 40 -7.23 -20.78 -6.49
CA TYR A 40 -7.54 -20.09 -7.72
C TYR A 40 -6.50 -20.51 -8.77
N LYS A 41 -6.82 -21.51 -9.57
CA LYS A 41 -6.15 -21.69 -10.87
C LYS A 41 -6.45 -20.47 -11.70
N THR A 42 -5.46 -19.93 -12.40
CA THR A 42 -5.62 -18.85 -13.37
C THR A 42 -6.84 -19.13 -14.21
N GLY A 43 -7.90 -18.48 -13.87
CA GLY A 43 -9.21 -18.64 -14.46
C GLY A 43 -9.87 -17.29 -14.51
N ASN A 44 -11.14 -17.31 -14.79
CA ASN A 44 -11.97 -16.13 -14.79
C ASN A 44 -12.14 -15.58 -13.35
N PRO A 45 -11.63 -14.36 -13.01
CA PRO A 45 -11.74 -13.81 -11.68
C PRO A 45 -13.18 -13.60 -11.20
N ASN A 46 -14.16 -13.48 -12.10
CA ASN A 46 -15.57 -13.31 -11.74
C ASN A 46 -16.16 -14.53 -11.01
N THR A 47 -15.57 -15.72 -11.19
CA THR A 47 -16.01 -16.94 -10.50
C THR A 47 -15.32 -17.14 -9.14
N ALA A 48 -14.31 -16.36 -8.83
CA ALA A 48 -13.59 -16.43 -7.57
C ALA A 48 -14.42 -15.90 -6.39
N LYS A 49 -14.19 -16.47 -5.19
CA LYS A 49 -14.69 -15.97 -3.91
C LYS A 49 -13.52 -15.23 -3.23
N PRO A 50 -13.43 -13.90 -3.35
CA PRO A 50 -12.29 -13.17 -2.81
C PRO A 50 -12.37 -13.08 -1.28
N LEU A 51 -11.23 -13.19 -0.61
CA LEU A 51 -11.16 -13.03 0.85
C LEU A 51 -11.49 -11.59 1.29
N THR A 52 -11.29 -10.62 0.39
CA THR A 52 -11.65 -9.21 0.64
C THR A 52 -13.14 -8.99 0.91
N THR A 53 -14.01 -9.89 0.50
CA THR A 53 -15.46 -9.75 0.77
C THR A 53 -15.88 -10.34 2.11
N LYS A 54 -15.01 -11.14 2.75
CA LYS A 54 -15.31 -11.91 3.99
C LYS A 54 -16.53 -12.84 3.88
N SER A 55 -17.18 -12.88 2.73
CA SER A 55 -18.40 -13.64 2.44
C SER A 55 -18.15 -14.71 1.39
N ASN A 56 -19.05 -15.68 1.27
CA ASN A 56 -19.02 -16.73 0.26
C ASN A 56 -19.51 -16.27 -1.13
N LEU A 57 -19.67 -14.95 -1.34
CA LEU A 57 -20.09 -14.40 -2.62
C LEU A 57 -18.93 -14.42 -3.62
N THR A 58 -19.23 -14.78 -4.88
CA THR A 58 -18.29 -14.63 -5.98
C THR A 58 -18.10 -13.16 -6.37
N VAL A 59 -17.06 -12.85 -7.13
CA VAL A 59 -16.89 -11.50 -7.71
C VAL A 59 -18.12 -11.14 -8.56
N MET A 60 -18.70 -12.10 -9.30
CA MET A 60 -19.89 -11.88 -10.12
C MET A 60 -21.11 -11.45 -9.29
N GLU A 61 -21.32 -12.05 -8.12
CA GLU A 61 -22.43 -11.74 -7.20
C GLU A 61 -22.24 -10.43 -6.43
N ASN A 62 -20.96 -10.02 -6.20
CA ASN A 62 -20.67 -8.86 -5.35
C ASN A 62 -20.92 -7.54 -6.11
N PRO A 63 -21.78 -6.63 -5.61
CA PRO A 63 -22.05 -5.35 -6.26
C PRO A 63 -20.96 -4.30 -6.01
N GLN A 64 -19.70 -4.62 -6.27
CA GLN A 64 -18.55 -3.73 -6.10
C GLN A 64 -17.41 -4.14 -7.03
N ALA A 65 -16.56 -3.19 -7.43
CA ALA A 65 -15.39 -3.46 -8.25
C ALA A 65 -14.32 -4.19 -7.43
N ILE A 66 -13.86 -5.33 -7.93
CA ILE A 66 -12.81 -6.16 -7.33
C ILE A 66 -11.85 -6.58 -8.44
N SER A 67 -10.57 -6.33 -8.25
CA SER A 67 -9.51 -6.82 -9.14
C SER A 67 -8.67 -7.88 -8.44
N ILE A 68 -8.30 -8.93 -9.15
CA ILE A 68 -7.48 -10.03 -8.65
C ILE A 68 -6.29 -10.23 -9.60
N VAL A 69 -5.07 -10.15 -9.07
CA VAL A 69 -3.84 -10.50 -9.78
C VAL A 69 -3.33 -11.82 -9.22
N SER A 70 -3.35 -12.85 -10.04
CA SER A 70 -2.99 -14.23 -9.65
C SER A 70 -1.48 -14.44 -9.60
N HIS A 71 -1.06 -15.51 -8.90
CA HIS A 71 0.33 -15.95 -8.86
C HIS A 71 0.92 -16.18 -10.26
N ASP A 72 0.15 -16.75 -11.20
CA ASP A 72 0.64 -16.98 -12.56
C ASP A 72 1.02 -15.70 -13.27
N ILE A 73 0.25 -14.61 -13.08
CA ILE A 73 0.59 -13.29 -13.63
C ILE A 73 1.83 -12.72 -12.95
N ILE A 74 1.93 -12.86 -11.61
CA ILE A 74 3.11 -12.44 -10.83
C ILE A 74 4.37 -13.15 -11.35
N GLU A 75 4.29 -14.47 -11.59
CA GLU A 75 5.39 -15.27 -12.12
C GLU A 75 5.71 -14.93 -13.58
N GLN A 76 4.70 -14.87 -14.47
CA GLN A 76 4.86 -14.57 -15.90
C GLN A 76 5.50 -13.20 -16.12
N GLN A 77 5.15 -12.22 -15.31
CA GLN A 77 5.70 -10.89 -15.37
C GLN A 77 7.03 -10.74 -14.60
N GLN A 78 7.48 -11.78 -13.91
CA GLN A 78 8.65 -11.74 -13.02
C GLN A 78 8.59 -10.52 -12.08
N ALA A 79 7.42 -10.32 -11.43
CA ALA A 79 7.20 -9.22 -10.51
C ALA A 79 8.10 -9.38 -9.27
N LYS A 80 8.86 -8.35 -8.90
CA LYS A 80 9.80 -8.38 -7.78
C LYS A 80 9.24 -7.69 -6.53
N GLN A 81 8.36 -6.71 -6.72
CA GLN A 81 7.79 -5.89 -5.67
C GLN A 81 6.30 -5.66 -5.89
N LEU A 82 5.61 -5.19 -4.84
CA LEU A 82 4.16 -5.00 -4.88
C LEU A 82 3.71 -4.01 -5.95
N SER A 83 4.51 -2.97 -6.24
CA SER A 83 4.21 -2.02 -7.33
C SER A 83 4.17 -2.68 -8.70
N ASP A 84 5.00 -3.71 -8.96
CA ASP A 84 4.97 -4.48 -10.21
C ASP A 84 3.67 -5.29 -10.35
N VAL A 85 3.10 -5.72 -9.22
CA VAL A 85 1.81 -6.44 -9.21
C VAL A 85 0.65 -5.46 -9.41
N LEU A 86 0.67 -4.35 -8.69
CA LEU A 86 -0.42 -3.36 -8.67
C LEU A 86 -0.55 -2.57 -9.98
N GLN A 87 0.50 -2.46 -10.80
CA GLN A 87 0.39 -1.87 -12.14
C GLN A 87 -0.62 -2.58 -13.07
N ASN A 88 -1.02 -3.82 -12.73
CA ASN A 88 -2.05 -4.57 -13.43
C ASN A 88 -3.48 -4.23 -12.95
N VAL A 89 -3.62 -3.44 -11.90
CA VAL A 89 -4.91 -3.05 -11.32
C VAL A 89 -5.29 -1.67 -11.80
N ASN A 90 -6.30 -1.58 -12.68
CA ASN A 90 -6.74 -0.31 -13.25
C ASN A 90 -7.26 0.65 -12.18
N GLY A 91 -6.90 1.92 -12.30
CA GLY A 91 -7.23 2.95 -11.33
C GLY A 91 -6.36 2.93 -10.06
N VAL A 92 -5.40 1.99 -9.94
CA VAL A 92 -4.37 1.98 -8.89
C VAL A 92 -3.04 2.43 -9.48
N TYR A 93 -2.34 3.30 -8.79
CA TYR A 93 -1.10 3.91 -9.27
C TYR A 93 -0.16 4.25 -8.11
N LEU A 94 1.12 4.37 -8.42
CA LEU A 94 2.14 4.79 -7.48
C LEU A 94 2.05 6.32 -7.29
N THR A 95 1.85 6.78 -6.06
CA THR A 95 1.77 8.21 -5.72
C THR A 95 3.10 8.77 -5.23
N SER A 96 3.99 7.89 -4.76
CA SER A 96 5.31 8.21 -4.26
C SER A 96 6.19 6.98 -4.27
N ALA A 97 7.42 7.07 -4.69
CA ALA A 97 8.40 5.99 -4.69
C ALA A 97 9.52 6.19 -3.66
N ARG A 98 9.90 7.41 -3.35
CA ARG A 98 11.02 7.77 -2.44
C ARG A 98 12.20 6.80 -2.51
N GLY A 99 12.60 6.42 -3.73
CA GLY A 99 13.69 5.50 -3.96
C GLY A 99 13.50 4.09 -3.40
N GLY A 100 12.25 3.62 -3.24
CA GLY A 100 11.95 2.33 -2.60
C GLY A 100 11.96 2.36 -1.08
N SER A 101 12.24 3.52 -0.46
CA SER A 101 12.22 3.65 1.00
C SER A 101 10.82 3.78 1.57
N GLN A 102 9.87 4.25 0.78
CA GLN A 102 8.47 4.42 1.16
C GLN A 102 7.59 4.59 -0.09
N ASP A 103 7.23 3.51 -0.75
CA ASP A 103 6.23 3.57 -1.81
C ASP A 103 4.84 3.85 -1.22
N SER A 104 4.05 4.61 -1.94
CA SER A 104 2.65 4.85 -1.61
C SER A 104 1.80 4.63 -2.84
N PHE A 105 0.65 4.01 -2.66
CA PHE A 105 -0.29 3.76 -3.74
C PHE A 105 -1.52 4.65 -3.59
N GLY A 106 -2.14 4.96 -4.69
CA GLY A 106 -3.42 5.65 -4.74
C GLY A 106 -4.42 4.87 -5.58
N GLY A 107 -5.69 5.07 -5.27
CA GLY A 107 -6.79 4.53 -6.05
C GLY A 107 -7.95 5.51 -6.06
N ARG A 108 -8.54 5.74 -7.25
CA ARG A 108 -9.69 6.66 -7.40
C ARG A 108 -9.48 8.06 -6.82
N GLY A 109 -8.23 8.56 -6.81
CA GLY A 109 -7.87 9.87 -6.26
C GLY A 109 -7.51 9.88 -4.77
N PHE A 110 -7.56 8.75 -4.07
CA PHE A 110 -7.26 8.65 -2.65
C PHE A 110 -6.03 7.77 -2.41
N ILE A 111 -5.20 8.16 -1.45
CA ILE A 111 -4.01 7.40 -1.07
C ILE A 111 -4.43 6.22 -0.19
N PHE A 112 -3.89 5.04 -0.46
CA PHE A 112 -3.97 3.89 0.45
C PHE A 112 -2.99 4.13 1.61
N GLY A 113 -3.51 4.20 2.84
CA GLY A 113 -2.68 4.22 4.04
C GLY A 113 -2.07 2.85 4.34
N ASN A 114 -1.12 2.81 5.27
CA ASN A 114 -0.53 1.54 5.73
C ASN A 114 -1.59 0.60 6.33
N ASP A 115 -2.64 1.14 6.92
CA ASP A 115 -3.77 0.42 7.50
C ASP A 115 -4.83 -0.03 6.47
N ASN A 116 -4.62 0.24 5.19
CA ASN A 116 -5.43 -0.28 4.08
C ASN A 116 -4.82 -1.53 3.42
N ILE A 117 -3.73 -2.04 3.97
CA ILE A 117 -3.10 -3.29 3.52
C ILE A 117 -3.50 -4.41 4.49
N TYR A 118 -3.97 -5.51 3.91
CA TYR A 118 -4.46 -6.70 4.62
C TYR A 118 -3.67 -7.91 4.18
N LYS A 119 -3.55 -8.90 5.06
CA LYS A 119 -2.96 -10.20 4.76
C LYS A 119 -3.94 -11.29 5.14
N ASN A 120 -4.33 -12.12 4.16
CA ASN A 120 -5.33 -13.18 4.34
C ASN A 120 -6.65 -12.68 4.96
N GLY A 121 -7.06 -11.45 4.60
CA GLY A 121 -8.29 -10.82 5.11
C GLY A 121 -8.16 -10.16 6.48
N ALA A 122 -7.06 -10.33 7.21
CA ALA A 122 -6.79 -9.65 8.48
C ALA A 122 -6.01 -8.36 8.24
N ARG A 123 -6.35 -7.30 9.00
CA ARG A 123 -5.61 -6.03 8.95
C ARG A 123 -4.17 -6.26 9.41
N ILE A 124 -3.24 -5.67 8.66
CA ILE A 124 -1.84 -5.53 9.08
C ILE A 124 -1.48 -4.05 9.11
N ASN A 125 -0.65 -3.66 10.03
CA ASN A 125 -0.11 -2.30 10.07
C ASN A 125 1.34 -2.34 9.58
N SER A 126 1.51 -2.36 8.26
CA SER A 126 2.82 -2.59 7.66
C SER A 126 3.43 -1.32 7.11
N GLY A 127 4.57 -0.92 7.66
CA GLY A 127 5.47 0.06 7.05
C GLY A 127 6.48 -0.56 6.08
N VAL A 128 6.35 -1.86 5.79
CA VAL A 128 7.26 -2.63 4.93
C VAL A 128 6.54 -3.14 3.70
N PHE A 129 7.22 -3.10 2.55
CA PHE A 129 6.71 -3.78 1.36
C PHE A 129 6.76 -5.28 1.55
N PRO A 130 5.62 -5.96 1.35
CA PRO A 130 5.57 -7.41 1.43
C PRO A 130 6.40 -8.05 0.31
N GLU A 131 7.00 -9.19 0.61
CA GLU A 131 7.65 -10.01 -0.38
C GLU A 131 6.60 -10.71 -1.25
N VAL A 132 6.73 -10.58 -2.57
CA VAL A 132 5.71 -11.08 -3.51
C VAL A 132 5.86 -12.57 -3.84
N SER A 133 7.04 -13.17 -3.66
CA SER A 133 7.27 -14.59 -3.98
C SER A 133 6.44 -15.54 -3.11
N GLY A 134 6.05 -15.12 -1.91
CA GLY A 134 5.17 -15.85 -1.00
C GLY A 134 3.67 -15.69 -1.27
N LEU A 135 3.27 -14.89 -2.28
CA LEU A 135 1.87 -14.59 -2.55
C LEU A 135 1.24 -15.58 -3.56
N GLU A 136 0.03 -16.03 -3.26
CA GLU A 136 -0.84 -16.75 -4.17
C GLU A 136 -1.58 -15.79 -5.10
N ARG A 137 -1.98 -14.63 -4.59
CA ARG A 137 -2.63 -13.54 -5.34
C ARG A 137 -2.67 -12.25 -4.54
N VAL A 138 -2.93 -11.16 -5.24
CA VAL A 138 -3.27 -9.87 -4.66
C VAL A 138 -4.69 -9.52 -5.06
N GLU A 139 -5.52 -9.19 -4.08
CA GLU A 139 -6.90 -8.77 -4.28
C GLU A 139 -7.02 -7.28 -3.94
N VAL A 140 -7.69 -6.51 -4.79
CA VAL A 140 -7.98 -5.10 -4.53
C VAL A 140 -9.48 -4.88 -4.55
N LEU A 141 -10.04 -4.54 -3.39
CA LEU A 141 -11.44 -4.12 -3.27
C LEU A 141 -11.46 -2.60 -3.38
N LYS A 142 -11.99 -2.09 -4.48
CA LYS A 142 -11.89 -0.67 -4.85
C LYS A 142 -12.97 0.18 -4.18
N GLY A 143 -12.60 1.39 -3.75
CA GLY A 143 -13.51 2.38 -3.20
C GLY A 143 -13.85 2.20 -1.72
N ALA A 144 -15.00 2.75 -1.28
CA ALA A 144 -15.42 2.74 0.12
C ALA A 144 -15.67 1.32 0.64
N THR A 145 -15.02 0.95 1.76
CA THR A 145 -15.00 -0.42 2.29
C THR A 145 -15.33 -0.52 3.78
N ALA A 146 -15.78 0.57 4.42
CA ALA A 146 -15.94 0.61 5.87
C ALA A 146 -16.95 -0.40 6.41
N MET A 147 -17.95 -0.79 5.63
CA MET A 147 -18.91 -1.82 6.07
C MET A 147 -18.22 -3.15 6.42
N LEU A 148 -17.12 -3.52 5.77
CA LEU A 148 -16.36 -4.75 6.06
C LEU A 148 -15.14 -4.50 6.94
N TYR A 149 -14.53 -3.31 6.84
CA TYR A 149 -13.19 -3.03 7.35
C TYR A 149 -13.09 -1.86 8.33
N GLY A 150 -14.22 -1.18 8.60
CA GLY A 150 -14.27 -0.03 9.51
C GLY A 150 -13.51 1.18 8.95
N ASN A 151 -12.67 1.79 9.78
CA ASN A 151 -11.85 2.93 9.36
C ASN A 151 -10.89 2.50 8.24
N ALA A 152 -11.21 2.87 7.01
CA ALA A 152 -10.43 2.57 5.81
C ALA A 152 -10.48 3.73 4.82
N ALA A 153 -9.40 3.95 4.08
CA ALA A 153 -9.34 5.02 3.08
C ALA A 153 -10.34 4.81 1.94
N ALA A 154 -10.79 5.91 1.36
CA ALA A 154 -11.79 5.91 0.29
C ALA A 154 -11.35 5.24 -1.01
N GLY A 155 -10.04 5.08 -1.24
CA GLY A 155 -9.49 4.43 -2.43
C GLY A 155 -9.72 2.92 -2.48
N GLY A 156 -9.90 2.27 -1.33
CA GLY A 156 -10.08 0.83 -1.22
C GLY A 156 -9.08 0.15 -0.30
N ILE A 157 -8.99 -1.16 -0.40
CA ILE A 157 -8.02 -1.99 0.33
C ILE A 157 -7.26 -2.92 -0.60
N ILE A 158 -6.04 -3.27 -0.20
CA ILE A 158 -5.18 -4.26 -0.84
C ILE A 158 -5.07 -5.45 0.11
N ASN A 159 -5.44 -6.65 -0.36
CA ASN A 159 -5.32 -7.88 0.42
C ASN A 159 -4.29 -8.81 -0.22
N LEU A 160 -3.28 -9.16 0.55
CA LEU A 160 -2.20 -10.05 0.18
C LEU A 160 -2.57 -11.47 0.61
N VAL A 161 -2.85 -12.34 -0.34
CA VAL A 161 -3.19 -13.73 -0.06
C VAL A 161 -1.94 -14.58 -0.21
N THR A 162 -1.49 -15.19 0.88
CA THR A 162 -0.29 -16.02 0.90
C THR A 162 -0.55 -17.43 0.38
N LYS A 163 0.48 -18.05 -0.17
CA LYS A 163 0.48 -19.46 -0.56
C LYS A 163 0.24 -20.35 0.66
N LYS A 164 -0.64 -21.35 0.54
CA LYS A 164 -1.01 -22.26 1.63
C LYS A 164 -0.34 -23.63 1.51
N PRO A 165 -0.12 -24.37 2.64
CA PRO A 165 0.33 -25.76 2.64
C PRO A 165 -0.56 -26.68 1.79
N LYS A 166 0.03 -27.72 1.21
CA LYS A 166 -0.66 -28.73 0.38
C LYS A 166 -0.27 -30.12 0.84
N PHE A 167 -1.17 -31.10 0.69
CA PHE A 167 -0.94 -32.48 1.05
C PHE A 167 -0.22 -33.32 -0.03
N ASN A 168 0.06 -32.75 -1.19
CA ASN A 168 1.00 -33.33 -2.17
C ASN A 168 2.36 -32.65 -2.02
N PHE A 169 3.44 -33.40 -2.13
CA PHE A 169 4.80 -32.87 -2.13
C PHE A 169 5.07 -32.11 -3.43
N GLY A 170 5.75 -30.97 -3.34
CA GLY A 170 6.17 -30.17 -4.47
C GLY A 170 6.84 -28.88 -4.05
N GLY A 171 7.20 -28.08 -5.04
CA GLY A 171 7.82 -26.79 -4.80
C GLY A 171 8.70 -26.32 -5.94
N THR A 172 9.37 -25.21 -5.70
CA THR A 172 10.32 -24.60 -6.63
C THR A 172 11.53 -24.06 -5.89
N VAL A 173 12.68 -24.15 -6.55
CA VAL A 173 13.89 -23.40 -6.17
C VAL A 173 14.25 -22.52 -7.37
N GLY A 174 14.40 -21.23 -7.14
CA GLY A 174 14.62 -20.25 -8.18
C GLY A 174 15.81 -19.34 -7.91
N LEU A 175 16.38 -18.80 -8.99
CA LEU A 175 17.36 -17.73 -8.95
C LEU A 175 16.96 -16.68 -10.00
N ASN A 176 16.69 -15.47 -9.56
CA ASN A 176 16.56 -14.32 -10.44
C ASN A 176 17.83 -13.49 -10.35
N ALA A 177 18.37 -13.05 -11.49
CA ALA A 177 19.53 -12.17 -11.57
C ALA A 177 19.32 -11.15 -12.70
N GLY A 178 19.88 -9.96 -12.58
CA GLY A 178 19.69 -8.94 -13.62
C GLY A 178 20.42 -7.64 -13.38
N SER A 179 19.90 -6.59 -13.99
CA SER A 179 20.47 -5.25 -13.96
C SER A 179 20.79 -4.79 -12.54
N TRP A 180 21.89 -4.02 -12.44
CA TRP A 180 22.37 -3.41 -11.20
C TRP A 180 22.68 -4.45 -10.11
N ASN A 181 23.49 -5.44 -10.46
CA ASN A 181 23.96 -6.51 -9.56
C ASN A 181 22.84 -7.14 -8.73
N SER A 182 21.63 -7.27 -9.30
CA SER A 182 20.48 -7.82 -8.61
C SER A 182 20.53 -9.35 -8.60
N TYR A 183 20.42 -9.94 -7.41
CA TYR A 183 20.37 -11.39 -7.19
C TYR A 183 19.25 -11.73 -6.21
N LYS A 184 18.36 -12.65 -6.61
CA LYS A 184 17.24 -13.09 -5.76
C LYS A 184 17.05 -14.61 -5.83
N PRO A 185 17.77 -15.42 -5.02
CA PRO A 185 17.40 -16.80 -4.80
C PRO A 185 16.08 -16.89 -4.03
N THR A 186 15.24 -17.86 -4.42
CA THR A 186 13.94 -18.14 -3.82
C THR A 186 13.77 -19.62 -3.58
N VAL A 187 13.01 -19.97 -2.55
CA VAL A 187 12.61 -21.33 -2.24
C VAL A 187 11.13 -21.35 -1.88
N ASP A 188 10.41 -22.32 -2.41
CA ASP A 188 9.01 -22.60 -2.09
C ASP A 188 8.85 -24.11 -2.05
N ILE A 189 8.74 -24.71 -0.86
CA ILE A 189 8.63 -26.15 -0.67
C ILE A 189 7.42 -26.43 0.19
N TYR A 190 6.61 -27.39 -0.22
CA TYR A 190 5.42 -27.80 0.51
C TYR A 190 5.20 -29.32 0.44
N GLY A 191 4.48 -29.85 1.41
CA GLY A 191 4.12 -31.26 1.41
C GLY A 191 3.44 -31.71 2.70
N PRO A 192 3.03 -32.99 2.77
CA PRO A 192 2.49 -33.59 3.97
C PRO A 192 3.59 -33.89 4.98
N ILE A 193 3.32 -33.62 6.25
CA ILE A 193 4.06 -34.18 7.40
C ILE A 193 3.37 -35.46 7.86
N SER A 194 2.04 -35.46 7.81
CA SER A 194 1.18 -36.62 8.11
C SER A 194 -0.11 -36.55 7.29
N LYS A 195 -1.02 -37.52 7.46
CA LYS A 195 -2.36 -37.48 6.80
C LYS A 195 -3.15 -36.20 7.15
N ASN A 196 -2.91 -35.63 8.33
CA ASN A 196 -3.67 -34.48 8.84
C ASN A 196 -2.84 -33.20 8.96
N VAL A 197 -1.54 -33.23 8.66
CA VAL A 197 -0.65 -32.07 8.80
C VAL A 197 0.15 -31.86 7.52
N ALA A 198 0.07 -30.68 6.97
CA ALA A 198 0.87 -30.25 5.82
C ALA A 198 1.69 -29.00 6.18
N PHE A 199 2.81 -28.81 5.52
CA PHE A 199 3.66 -27.64 5.68
C PHE A 199 3.90 -26.93 4.35
N ARG A 200 4.29 -25.68 4.43
CA ARG A 200 4.90 -24.91 3.33
C ARG A 200 5.93 -23.94 3.89
N ILE A 201 7.03 -23.82 3.21
CA ILE A 201 8.12 -22.88 3.52
C ILE A 201 8.39 -22.08 2.27
N ASN A 202 8.20 -20.76 2.36
CA ASN A 202 8.66 -19.81 1.37
C ASN A 202 9.85 -19.03 1.92
N GLY A 203 10.86 -18.82 1.10
CA GLY A 203 12.03 -18.04 1.46
C GLY A 203 12.57 -17.27 0.27
N ALA A 204 13.09 -16.07 0.53
CA ALA A 204 13.79 -15.27 -0.46
C ALA A 204 14.93 -14.49 0.21
N TYR A 205 16.03 -14.39 -0.49
CA TYR A 205 17.07 -13.41 -0.22
C TYR A 205 17.19 -12.53 -1.45
N GLU A 206 17.32 -11.24 -1.29
CA GLU A 206 17.53 -10.31 -2.40
C GLU A 206 18.63 -9.33 -2.05
N TYR A 207 19.64 -9.23 -2.92
CA TYR A 207 20.57 -8.14 -2.98
C TYR A 207 20.37 -7.44 -4.31
N ALA A 208 20.28 -6.11 -4.30
CA ALA A 208 20.19 -5.32 -5.49
C ALA A 208 20.83 -3.94 -5.27
N GLU A 209 21.64 -3.53 -6.21
CA GLU A 209 21.99 -2.13 -6.42
C GLU A 209 20.85 -1.46 -7.21
N SER A 210 20.87 -0.14 -7.29
CA SER A 210 19.95 0.67 -8.09
C SER A 210 20.66 1.24 -9.34
N PHE A 211 19.85 1.74 -10.28
CA PHE A 211 20.36 2.64 -11.31
C PHE A 211 20.80 4.00 -10.74
N ARG A 212 20.40 4.29 -9.50
CA ARG A 212 20.81 5.45 -8.73
C ARG A 212 22.17 5.16 -8.09
N ASP A 213 23.11 6.11 -8.19
CA ASP A 213 24.42 5.95 -7.58
C ASP A 213 24.29 5.73 -6.05
N VAL A 214 25.15 4.88 -5.48
CA VAL A 214 25.22 4.58 -4.03
C VAL A 214 24.00 3.80 -3.47
N VAL A 215 22.87 3.79 -4.16
CA VAL A 215 21.63 3.16 -3.64
C VAL A 215 21.69 1.66 -3.79
N GLU A 216 21.59 0.95 -2.67
CA GLU A 216 21.53 -0.51 -2.61
C GLU A 216 20.51 -0.99 -1.59
N SER A 217 20.12 -2.26 -1.69
CA SER A 217 19.23 -2.90 -0.72
C SER A 217 19.57 -4.37 -0.53
N THR A 218 19.37 -4.87 0.71
CA THR A 218 19.46 -6.27 1.06
C THR A 218 18.20 -6.69 1.80
N LYS A 219 17.46 -7.67 1.26
CA LYS A 219 16.22 -8.17 1.82
C LYS A 219 16.31 -9.65 2.17
N TYR A 220 15.74 -10.01 3.31
CA TYR A 220 15.57 -11.38 3.78
C TYR A 220 14.09 -11.63 4.03
N TYR A 221 13.57 -12.73 3.54
CA TYR A 221 12.20 -13.16 3.77
C TYR A 221 12.15 -14.65 4.09
N PHE A 222 11.38 -15.00 5.12
CA PHE A 222 11.14 -16.38 5.52
C PHE A 222 9.70 -16.50 6.03
N ASN A 223 8.93 -17.40 5.39
CA ASN A 223 7.50 -17.61 5.71
C ASN A 223 7.21 -19.11 5.83
N PRO A 224 7.30 -19.69 7.02
CA PRO A 224 6.82 -21.03 7.32
C PRO A 224 5.31 -20.98 7.58
N SER A 225 4.61 -22.01 7.11
CA SER A 225 3.20 -22.23 7.39
C SER A 225 2.86 -23.69 7.57
N PHE A 226 1.89 -23.95 8.45
CA PHE A 226 1.41 -25.30 8.77
C PHE A 226 -0.11 -25.31 8.70
N LEU A 227 -0.63 -26.39 8.12
CA LEU A 227 -2.05 -26.65 8.02
C LEU A 227 -2.34 -27.95 8.78
N PHE A 228 -3.29 -27.86 9.71
CA PHE A 228 -3.75 -28.98 10.53
C PHE A 228 -5.23 -29.25 10.20
N ASN A 229 -5.55 -30.42 9.67
CA ASN A 229 -6.90 -30.93 9.59
C ASN A 229 -7.25 -31.54 10.97
N LEU A 230 -7.94 -30.75 11.80
CA LEU A 230 -8.33 -31.18 13.14
C LEU A 230 -9.48 -32.20 13.11
N SER A 231 -10.32 -32.12 12.08
CA SER A 231 -11.38 -33.06 11.71
C SER A 231 -11.71 -32.88 10.23
N GLU A 232 -12.65 -33.65 9.69
CA GLU A 232 -13.19 -33.45 8.32
C GLU A 232 -13.82 -32.08 8.11
N LYS A 233 -14.28 -31.42 9.19
CA LYS A 233 -14.97 -30.14 9.19
C LYS A 233 -14.19 -28.99 9.80
N SER A 234 -13.01 -29.25 10.33
CA SER A 234 -12.23 -28.24 11.07
C SER A 234 -10.78 -28.22 10.63
N GLN A 235 -10.29 -27.02 10.32
CA GLN A 235 -8.94 -26.79 9.87
C GLN A 235 -8.32 -25.61 10.62
N LEU A 236 -7.06 -25.74 11.03
CA LEU A 236 -6.25 -24.68 11.60
C LEU A 236 -5.04 -24.43 10.69
N ILE A 237 -4.81 -23.18 10.32
CA ILE A 237 -3.63 -22.75 9.58
C ILE A 237 -2.83 -21.80 10.46
N ILE A 238 -1.56 -22.10 10.69
CA ILE A 238 -0.62 -21.23 11.42
C ILE A 238 0.45 -20.79 10.45
N GLU A 239 0.66 -19.48 10.33
CA GLU A 239 1.66 -18.87 9.48
C GLU A 239 2.49 -17.89 10.30
N ALA A 240 3.78 -17.86 10.03
CA ALA A 240 4.65 -16.80 10.50
C ALA A 240 5.43 -16.21 9.32
N ASP A 241 5.85 -14.96 9.39
CA ASP A 241 6.82 -14.42 8.47
C ASP A 241 7.82 -13.51 9.19
N TYR A 242 9.02 -13.57 8.71
CA TYR A 242 10.10 -12.66 9.02
C TYR A 242 10.53 -11.94 7.74
N LEU A 243 10.55 -10.63 7.78
CA LEU A 243 11.05 -9.80 6.70
C LEU A 243 12.01 -8.78 7.28
N LYS A 244 13.22 -8.73 6.74
CA LYS A 244 14.22 -7.70 7.01
C LYS A 244 14.61 -7.04 5.69
N ASN A 245 14.67 -5.72 5.67
CA ASN A 245 15.09 -4.95 4.51
C ASN A 245 16.01 -3.81 4.96
N ASP A 246 17.29 -3.93 4.62
CA ASP A 246 18.30 -2.90 4.83
C ASP A 246 18.51 -2.19 3.50
N LEU A 247 18.33 -0.88 3.44
CA LEU A 247 18.43 -0.12 2.19
C LEU A 247 19.01 1.28 2.41
N THR A 248 19.60 1.84 1.34
CA THR A 248 19.98 3.24 1.25
C THR A 248 18.76 4.05 0.81
N PRO A 249 18.17 4.91 1.66
CA PRO A 249 17.03 5.74 1.28
C PRO A 249 17.44 6.80 0.26
N ASP A 250 16.59 7.06 -0.74
CA ASP A 250 16.84 8.03 -1.79
C ASP A 250 15.60 8.90 -2.04
N PHE A 251 15.73 10.21 -1.86
CA PHE A 251 14.65 11.18 -2.08
C PHE A 251 14.61 11.71 -3.52
N GLY A 252 15.48 11.20 -4.41
CA GLY A 252 15.53 11.61 -5.80
C GLY A 252 16.36 12.87 -6.03
N ILE A 253 16.10 13.53 -7.15
CA ILE A 253 16.92 14.64 -7.65
C ILE A 253 16.41 16.04 -7.27
N GLY A 254 15.27 16.12 -6.57
CA GLY A 254 14.66 17.38 -6.14
C GLY A 254 14.05 18.20 -7.28
N SER A 255 13.15 19.13 -6.93
CA SER A 255 12.60 20.12 -7.84
C SER A 255 13.41 21.43 -7.81
N ILE A 256 13.16 22.29 -8.78
CA ILE A 256 13.76 23.63 -8.85
C ILE A 256 12.70 24.66 -8.44
N VAL A 257 13.10 25.59 -7.57
CA VAL A 257 12.35 26.79 -7.19
C VAL A 257 12.95 27.96 -7.95
N ASN A 258 12.17 28.59 -8.81
CA ASN A 258 12.57 29.73 -9.60
C ASN A 258 12.63 31.02 -8.76
N ASN A 259 13.23 32.08 -9.31
CA ASN A 259 13.35 33.37 -8.64
C ASN A 259 11.99 34.05 -8.36
N ASP A 260 10.96 33.73 -9.15
CA ASP A 260 9.58 34.16 -8.93
C ASP A 260 8.81 33.27 -7.94
N MET A 261 9.49 32.30 -7.30
CA MET A 261 8.93 31.30 -6.39
C MET A 261 8.02 30.26 -7.03
N SER A 262 7.98 30.14 -8.36
CA SER A 262 7.35 29.01 -9.05
C SER A 262 8.22 27.76 -8.93
N TYR A 263 7.61 26.60 -9.15
CA TYR A 263 8.27 25.31 -9.09
C TYR A 263 8.31 24.66 -10.47
N GLN A 264 9.39 23.93 -10.74
CA GLN A 264 9.52 23.16 -11.97
C GLN A 264 10.22 21.84 -11.73
N LEU A 265 9.97 20.91 -12.64
CA LEU A 265 10.67 19.63 -12.69
C LEU A 265 12.17 19.86 -12.94
N ASN A 266 13.01 19.19 -12.17
CA ASN A 266 14.45 19.19 -12.41
C ASN A 266 14.78 18.17 -13.51
N THR A 267 15.16 18.64 -14.67
CA THR A 267 15.65 17.85 -15.82
C THR A 267 17.14 18.05 -16.09
N LEU A 268 17.83 18.85 -15.25
CA LEU A 268 19.24 19.20 -15.43
C LEU A 268 20.18 18.13 -14.89
N LEU A 269 19.71 17.33 -13.91
CA LEU A 269 20.51 16.25 -13.34
C LEU A 269 20.27 14.94 -14.08
N PRO A 270 21.32 14.11 -14.23
CA PRO A 270 21.16 12.79 -14.76
C PRO A 270 20.32 11.93 -13.82
N ARG A 271 19.57 10.98 -14.37
CA ARG A 271 18.64 10.14 -13.59
C ARG A 271 19.31 9.22 -12.56
N ASN A 272 20.62 8.99 -12.66
CA ASN A 272 21.40 8.22 -11.68
C ASN A 272 21.95 9.07 -10.52
N ALA A 273 21.88 10.40 -10.57
CA ALA A 273 22.46 11.30 -9.57
C ALA A 273 21.88 11.05 -8.17
N PHE A 274 22.72 10.74 -7.20
CA PHE A 274 22.37 10.58 -5.80
C PHE A 274 22.77 11.81 -4.99
N LEU A 275 21.87 12.34 -4.17
CA LEU A 275 22.07 13.59 -3.43
C LEU A 275 22.13 13.38 -1.91
N GLY A 276 22.12 12.15 -1.49
CA GLY A 276 22.21 11.77 -0.08
C GLY A 276 23.65 11.74 0.43
N ALA A 277 23.84 11.20 1.63
CA ALA A 277 25.13 10.85 2.19
C ALA A 277 25.38 9.34 2.01
N ASP A 278 26.61 8.94 1.79
CA ASP A 278 26.99 7.54 1.53
C ASP A 278 26.79 6.62 2.74
N TRP A 279 26.74 7.18 3.95
CA TRP A 279 26.51 6.47 5.21
C TRP A 279 25.03 6.35 5.59
N GLN A 280 24.10 7.02 4.86
CA GLN A 280 22.67 7.01 5.22
C GLN A 280 22.04 5.62 5.10
N TYR A 281 21.07 5.32 5.94
CA TYR A 281 20.46 4.01 5.99
C TYR A 281 18.98 4.05 6.41
N GLN A 282 18.26 3.02 5.98
CA GLN A 282 16.97 2.61 6.50
C GLN A 282 16.98 1.10 6.72
N ASN A 283 16.93 0.68 7.97
CA ASN A 283 16.85 -0.72 8.35
C ASN A 283 15.45 -1.01 8.88
N VAL A 284 14.77 -1.94 8.24
CA VAL A 284 13.41 -2.31 8.57
C VAL A 284 13.35 -3.79 8.90
N GLN A 285 12.64 -4.13 9.97
CA GLN A 285 12.38 -5.52 10.33
C GLN A 285 10.91 -5.69 10.69
N GLN A 286 10.33 -6.79 10.22
CA GLN A 286 8.97 -7.18 10.56
C GLN A 286 8.90 -8.67 10.88
N VAL A 287 8.20 -8.97 11.96
CA VAL A 287 7.76 -10.33 12.31
C VAL A 287 6.25 -10.32 12.34
N SER A 288 5.59 -11.25 11.69
CA SER A 288 4.14 -11.43 11.84
C SER A 288 3.79 -12.89 12.05
N THR A 289 2.70 -13.12 12.76
CA THR A 289 2.14 -14.46 13.00
C THR A 289 0.63 -14.39 12.82
N ASN A 290 0.07 -15.36 12.11
CA ASN A 290 -1.38 -15.49 11.91
C ASN A 290 -1.80 -16.92 12.26
N ALA A 291 -2.91 -17.05 12.99
CA ALA A 291 -3.61 -18.30 13.23
C ALA A 291 -5.02 -18.18 12.69
N THR A 292 -5.36 -18.98 11.68
CA THR A 292 -6.69 -18.99 11.06
C THR A 292 -7.36 -20.34 11.30
N PHE A 293 -8.48 -20.32 11.99
CA PHE A 293 -9.32 -21.48 12.21
C PHE A 293 -10.57 -21.41 11.33
N ASN A 294 -10.83 -22.46 10.58
CA ASN A 294 -11.98 -22.65 9.72
C ASN A 294 -12.79 -23.83 10.20
N HIS A 295 -14.13 -23.68 10.29
CA HIS A 295 -15.05 -24.75 10.65
C HIS A 295 -16.26 -24.74 9.72
N GLN A 296 -16.56 -25.89 9.12
CA GLN A 296 -17.74 -26.12 8.29
C GLN A 296 -18.80 -26.87 9.13
N PHE A 297 -19.84 -26.21 9.59
CA PHE A 297 -20.92 -26.87 10.34
C PHE A 297 -21.68 -27.86 9.45
N ASN A 298 -22.01 -27.40 8.23
CA ASN A 298 -22.64 -28.15 7.15
C ASN A 298 -22.41 -27.43 5.82
N GLU A 299 -22.96 -27.91 4.70
CA GLU A 299 -22.76 -27.34 3.35
C GLU A 299 -23.12 -25.85 3.24
N LYS A 300 -24.00 -25.35 4.14
CA LYS A 300 -24.53 -23.98 4.09
C LYS A 300 -23.96 -23.04 5.16
N TRP A 301 -23.35 -23.57 6.21
CA TRP A 301 -22.88 -22.77 7.33
C TRP A 301 -21.40 -23.02 7.61
N SER A 302 -20.63 -21.94 7.63
CA SER A 302 -19.20 -21.96 7.92
C SER A 302 -18.82 -20.84 8.89
N PHE A 303 -17.81 -21.10 9.69
CA PHE A 303 -17.20 -20.16 10.62
C PHE A 303 -15.71 -20.03 10.33
N ASN A 304 -15.22 -18.81 10.34
CA ASN A 304 -13.81 -18.48 10.18
C ASN A 304 -13.41 -17.50 11.29
N THR A 305 -12.26 -17.74 11.92
CA THR A 305 -11.66 -16.78 12.84
C THR A 305 -10.16 -16.69 12.58
N THR A 306 -9.62 -15.47 12.63
CA THR A 306 -8.19 -15.20 12.46
C THR A 306 -7.70 -14.34 13.60
N ALA A 307 -6.63 -14.78 14.26
CA ALA A 307 -5.87 -13.98 15.22
C ALA A 307 -4.50 -13.68 14.62
N SER A 308 -4.04 -12.43 14.73
CA SER A 308 -2.75 -12.00 14.19
C SER A 308 -1.99 -11.13 15.17
N TYR A 309 -0.66 -11.26 15.12
CA TYR A 309 0.29 -10.40 15.81
C TYR A 309 1.35 -9.95 14.84
N GLN A 310 1.78 -8.70 14.95
CA GLN A 310 2.84 -8.11 14.17
C GLN A 310 3.71 -7.22 15.05
N ASN A 311 5.03 -7.38 14.92
CA ASN A 311 6.02 -6.43 15.39
C ASN A 311 6.75 -5.84 14.18
N TYR A 312 6.91 -4.53 14.17
CA TYR A 312 7.60 -3.79 13.13
C TYR A 312 8.56 -2.80 13.76
N THR A 313 9.79 -2.76 13.25
CA THR A 313 10.79 -1.76 13.64
C THR A 313 11.37 -1.09 12.39
N LYS A 314 11.65 0.21 12.50
CA LYS A 314 12.34 0.99 11.49
C LYS A 314 13.39 1.85 12.15
N ASP A 315 14.64 1.64 11.77
CA ASP A 315 15.79 2.48 12.14
C ASP A 315 16.23 3.29 10.93
N TYR A 316 16.21 4.60 11.04
CA TYR A 316 16.33 5.49 9.91
C TYR A 316 17.22 6.69 10.21
N PHE A 317 18.22 6.93 9.33
CA PHE A 317 19.05 8.10 9.38
C PHE A 317 19.40 8.53 7.96
N SER A 318 18.92 9.70 7.51
CA SER A 318 19.03 10.13 6.11
C SER A 318 18.86 11.63 5.95
N THR A 319 19.49 12.17 4.91
CA THR A 319 19.13 13.47 4.34
C THR A 319 17.77 13.37 3.63
N GLU A 320 17.01 14.44 3.63
CA GLU A 320 15.65 14.47 3.07
C GLU A 320 15.40 15.76 2.27
N ARG A 321 14.35 15.74 1.43
CA ARG A 321 13.71 16.92 0.84
C ARG A 321 14.64 17.74 -0.04
N ALA A 322 15.34 17.09 -0.98
CA ALA A 322 16.14 17.77 -1.98
C ALA A 322 15.32 18.81 -2.74
N GLN A 323 15.76 20.06 -2.70
CA GLN A 323 15.10 21.17 -3.37
C GLN A 323 16.12 22.22 -3.75
N TRP A 324 16.17 22.55 -5.02
CA TRP A 324 17.13 23.51 -5.59
C TRP A 324 16.49 24.89 -5.67
N SER A 325 17.24 25.93 -5.32
CA SER A 325 16.84 27.33 -5.48
C SER A 325 18.05 28.17 -5.95
N TYR A 326 17.77 29.26 -6.65
CA TYR A 326 18.83 30.18 -7.04
C TYR A 326 19.37 30.94 -5.84
N GLU A 327 20.68 30.84 -5.64
CA GLU A 327 21.39 31.63 -4.64
C GLU A 327 21.45 33.09 -5.11
N LYS A 328 21.02 34.03 -4.26
CA LYS A 328 20.86 35.44 -4.64
C LYS A 328 22.14 36.13 -5.07
N THR A 329 23.29 35.73 -4.53
CA THR A 329 24.59 36.36 -4.77
C THR A 329 25.28 35.84 -6.01
N THR A 330 25.17 34.53 -6.28
CA THR A 330 25.90 33.86 -7.36
C THR A 330 25.00 33.50 -8.54
N ASN A 331 23.70 33.54 -8.36
CA ASN A 331 22.67 33.04 -9.29
C ASN A 331 22.89 31.57 -9.72
N ARG A 332 23.55 30.77 -8.86
CA ARG A 332 23.74 29.34 -9.04
C ARG A 332 22.61 28.57 -8.39
N LEU A 333 22.22 27.43 -8.99
CA LEU A 333 21.29 26.50 -8.32
C LEU A 333 21.97 25.81 -7.16
N ALA A 334 21.43 25.99 -5.98
CA ALA A 334 21.96 25.47 -4.73
C ALA A 334 20.85 24.83 -3.87
N TRP A 335 21.24 23.82 -3.10
CA TRP A 335 20.44 23.26 -2.01
C TRP A 335 21.16 23.60 -0.70
N ALA A 336 20.78 24.73 -0.11
CA ALA A 336 21.49 25.32 1.02
C ALA A 336 21.16 24.67 2.37
N ASN A 337 19.93 24.17 2.53
CA ASN A 337 19.45 23.62 3.79
C ASN A 337 19.13 22.14 3.63
N ARG A 338 20.12 21.26 3.88
CA ARG A 338 19.93 19.81 3.85
C ARG A 338 19.35 19.32 5.16
N PRO A 339 18.04 19.08 5.25
CA PRO A 339 17.47 18.50 6.47
C PRO A 339 17.99 17.08 6.64
N LEU A 340 18.35 16.75 7.88
CA LEU A 340 18.77 15.42 8.27
C LEU A 340 17.79 14.88 9.30
N ASN A 341 17.23 13.73 9.04
CA ASN A 341 16.25 13.10 9.91
C ASN A 341 16.79 11.80 10.49
N ARG A 342 16.71 11.68 11.82
CA ARG A 342 17.09 10.50 12.59
C ARG A 342 15.87 10.05 13.39
N THR A 343 15.34 8.88 13.09
CA THR A 343 14.18 8.32 13.78
C THR A 343 14.36 6.83 14.03
N TYR A 344 13.76 6.35 15.11
CA TYR A 344 13.52 4.94 15.35
C TYR A 344 12.03 4.77 15.66
N ASN A 345 11.38 3.83 14.99
CA ASN A 345 9.97 3.53 15.20
C ASN A 345 9.82 2.05 15.53
N GLU A 346 8.97 1.77 16.50
CA GLU A 346 8.57 0.41 16.85
C GLU A 346 7.05 0.34 16.95
N GLN A 347 6.47 -0.67 16.32
CA GLN A 347 5.02 -0.87 16.34
C GLN A 347 4.71 -2.32 16.68
N ASN A 348 3.80 -2.50 17.63
CA ASN A 348 3.22 -3.77 17.99
C ASN A 348 1.73 -3.72 17.68
N TYR A 349 1.25 -4.69 16.91
CA TYR A 349 -0.13 -4.72 16.46
C TYR A 349 -0.72 -6.12 16.64
N THR A 350 -1.86 -6.20 17.32
CA THR A 350 -2.61 -7.44 17.53
C THR A 350 -4.01 -7.26 17.00
N SER A 351 -4.53 -8.24 16.28
CA SER A 351 -5.92 -8.23 15.81
C SER A 351 -6.57 -9.60 15.91
N VAL A 352 -7.87 -9.59 16.05
CA VAL A 352 -8.72 -10.76 15.98
C VAL A 352 -9.97 -10.43 15.17
N GLN A 353 -10.38 -11.33 14.30
CA GLN A 353 -11.65 -11.24 13.58
C GLN A 353 -12.34 -12.60 13.55
N ALA A 354 -13.67 -12.59 13.53
CA ALA A 354 -14.50 -13.78 13.41
C ALA A 354 -15.62 -13.50 12.40
N ASN A 355 -15.92 -14.48 11.55
CA ASN A 355 -16.94 -14.41 10.52
C ASN A 355 -17.79 -15.68 10.55
N LEU A 356 -19.09 -15.52 10.53
CA LEU A 356 -20.07 -16.57 10.32
C LEU A 356 -20.75 -16.35 8.97
N ASN A 357 -20.59 -17.28 8.05
CA ASN A 357 -21.28 -17.30 6.76
C ASN A 357 -22.40 -18.35 6.81
N GLY A 358 -23.57 -17.99 6.32
CA GLY A 358 -24.73 -18.87 6.32
C GLY A 358 -25.59 -18.72 5.09
N GLU A 359 -26.28 -19.81 4.71
CA GLU A 359 -27.26 -19.80 3.64
C GLU A 359 -28.54 -20.49 4.12
N PHE A 360 -29.69 -19.81 3.93
CA PHE A 360 -31.02 -20.34 4.27
C PHE A 360 -32.11 -19.77 3.37
N ASN A 361 -33.31 -20.32 3.44
CA ASN A 361 -34.45 -19.85 2.68
C ASN A 361 -35.58 -19.40 3.59
N THR A 362 -36.22 -18.28 3.24
CA THR A 362 -37.49 -17.82 3.82
C THR A 362 -38.57 -17.92 2.74
N GLY A 363 -39.28 -19.02 2.71
CA GLY A 363 -40.18 -19.34 1.60
C GLY A 363 -39.42 -19.54 0.28
N LYS A 364 -39.67 -18.69 -0.70
CA LYS A 364 -39.00 -18.71 -2.00
C LYS A 364 -37.75 -17.83 -2.07
N ILE A 365 -37.49 -17.05 -1.03
CA ILE A 365 -36.37 -16.11 -0.98
C ILE A 365 -35.16 -16.83 -0.39
N ASN A 366 -34.03 -16.78 -1.09
CA ASN A 366 -32.76 -17.31 -0.60
C ASN A 366 -31.93 -16.17 0.01
N HIS A 367 -31.32 -16.46 1.15
CA HIS A 367 -30.47 -15.56 1.90
C HIS A 367 -29.06 -16.13 2.01
N LYS A 368 -28.03 -15.35 1.65
CA LYS A 368 -26.65 -15.62 1.98
C LYS A 368 -26.16 -14.55 2.95
N ILE A 369 -25.99 -14.92 4.21
CA ILE A 369 -25.64 -13.98 5.28
C ILE A 369 -24.17 -14.06 5.64
N LEU A 370 -23.61 -12.90 6.03
CA LEU A 370 -22.34 -12.75 6.71
C LEU A 370 -22.60 -11.99 8.00
N MET A 371 -22.18 -12.53 9.12
CA MET A 371 -22.08 -11.82 10.40
C MET A 371 -20.66 -11.89 10.91
N GLY A 372 -20.15 -10.78 11.43
CA GLY A 372 -18.77 -10.76 11.88
C GLY A 372 -18.48 -9.71 12.94
N ALA A 373 -17.36 -9.93 13.60
CA ALA A 373 -16.79 -9.02 14.57
C ALA A 373 -15.28 -8.95 14.36
N ASP A 374 -14.71 -7.79 14.62
CA ASP A 374 -13.25 -7.60 14.66
C ASP A 374 -12.85 -6.66 15.81
N ALA A 375 -11.65 -6.89 16.33
CA ALA A 375 -11.02 -6.03 17.30
C ALA A 375 -9.52 -5.97 17.04
N ASP A 376 -8.92 -4.82 17.27
CA ASP A 376 -7.47 -4.64 17.19
C ASP A 376 -6.94 -3.68 18.25
N TYR A 377 -5.67 -3.87 18.55
CA TYR A 377 -4.90 -3.04 19.46
C TYR A 377 -3.51 -2.79 18.89
N GLY A 378 -3.16 -1.51 18.75
CA GLY A 378 -1.88 -1.05 18.26
C GLY A 378 -1.13 -0.22 19.28
N VAL A 379 0.16 -0.45 19.40
CA VAL A 379 1.12 0.36 20.17
C VAL A 379 2.17 0.87 19.19
N ALA A 380 2.32 2.19 19.08
CA ALA A 380 3.31 2.81 18.22
C ALA A 380 4.24 3.70 19.06
N ASP A 381 5.52 3.34 19.09
CA ASP A 381 6.60 4.11 19.69
C ASP A 381 7.41 4.81 18.60
N SER A 382 7.55 6.13 18.71
CA SER A 382 8.38 6.95 17.83
C SER A 382 9.44 7.67 18.67
N TYR A 383 10.69 7.56 18.24
CA TYR A 383 11.83 8.17 18.92
C TYR A 383 12.37 9.32 18.07
N THR A 384 12.60 10.45 18.71
CA THR A 384 13.35 11.59 18.18
C THR A 384 14.76 11.61 18.76
N TYR A 385 15.68 12.20 18.03
CA TYR A 385 17.10 12.25 18.36
C TYR A 385 17.64 13.66 18.23
N TYR A 386 18.78 13.91 18.88
CA TYR A 386 19.56 15.14 18.78
C TYR A 386 21.04 14.82 18.64
N ASP A 387 21.81 15.76 18.09
CA ASP A 387 23.27 15.70 18.05
C ASP A 387 23.83 16.34 19.33
N PRO A 388 24.53 15.56 20.21
CA PRO A 388 25.06 16.07 21.47
C PRO A 388 26.19 17.08 21.30
N ASN A 389 26.81 17.15 20.12
CA ASN A 389 27.92 18.06 19.82
C ASN A 389 27.45 19.47 19.41
N ILE A 390 26.14 19.67 19.17
CA ILE A 390 25.58 20.97 18.82
C ILE A 390 25.11 21.70 20.08
N ALA A 391 25.74 22.82 20.38
CA ALA A 391 25.47 23.58 21.60
C ALA A 391 24.07 24.24 21.61
N ASP A 392 23.55 24.66 20.44
CA ASP A 392 22.22 25.26 20.33
C ASP A 392 21.13 24.14 20.27
N PRO A 393 20.30 24.01 21.32
CA PRO A 393 19.31 22.93 21.38
C PRO A 393 18.31 22.97 20.22
N ALA A 394 17.98 24.13 19.68
CA ALA A 394 17.03 24.25 18.56
C ALA A 394 17.62 23.74 17.25
N LYS A 395 18.93 23.81 17.08
CA LYS A 395 19.64 23.33 15.89
C LYS A 395 20.15 21.89 16.03
N ALA A 396 20.15 21.35 17.24
CA ALA A 396 20.63 20.00 17.50
C ALA A 396 19.63 18.90 17.14
N ILE A 397 18.32 19.20 17.04
CA ILE A 397 17.25 18.22 16.87
C ILE A 397 17.11 17.82 15.41
N PHE A 398 17.30 16.52 15.13
CA PHE A 398 17.12 15.97 13.80
C PHE A 398 15.63 16.03 13.34
N GLY A 399 15.43 16.30 12.06
CA GLY A 399 14.11 16.41 11.46
C GLY A 399 13.44 17.78 11.59
N THR A 400 13.93 18.66 12.47
CA THR A 400 13.35 20.00 12.70
C THR A 400 14.33 21.14 12.50
N GLY A 401 15.45 21.16 13.22
CA GLY A 401 16.42 22.26 13.21
C GLY A 401 17.80 21.90 12.68
N TYR A 402 18.13 20.63 12.64
CA TYR A 402 19.46 20.18 12.19
C TYR A 402 19.63 20.32 10.69
N ILE A 403 20.69 20.97 10.25
CA ILE A 403 21.10 21.12 8.85
C ILE A 403 22.43 20.41 8.64
N TYR A 404 22.48 19.52 7.67
CA TYR A 404 23.65 18.73 7.35
C TYR A 404 24.46 19.37 6.19
N GLY A 405 25.77 19.47 6.36
CA GLY A 405 26.68 20.02 5.35
C GLY A 405 27.60 18.99 4.71
N ALA A 406 28.18 19.32 3.57
CA ALA A 406 29.00 18.42 2.78
C ALA A 406 30.21 17.78 3.52
N ASN A 407 30.67 18.37 4.62
CA ASN A 407 31.78 17.84 5.43
C ASN A 407 31.38 17.63 6.91
N GLY A 408 30.11 17.30 7.15
CA GLY A 408 29.60 17.24 8.53
C GLY A 408 29.40 18.61 9.18
N SER A 409 29.59 19.69 8.43
CA SER A 409 29.31 21.05 8.86
C SER A 409 27.82 21.36 8.79
N THR A 410 27.30 22.13 9.74
CA THR A 410 25.92 22.61 9.74
C THR A 410 25.62 23.65 8.66
N THR A 411 26.59 24.06 7.87
CA THR A 411 26.50 25.14 6.87
C THR A 411 26.77 24.71 5.44
N GLY A 412 26.80 23.40 5.14
CA GLY A 412 27.09 22.92 3.80
C GLY A 412 25.99 23.20 2.79
N THR A 413 26.37 23.76 1.66
CA THR A 413 25.49 23.99 0.51
C THR A 413 25.92 23.07 -0.64
N LEU A 414 24.97 22.36 -1.23
CA LEU A 414 25.19 21.63 -2.48
C LEU A 414 24.95 22.56 -3.66
N TYR A 415 25.82 22.48 -4.65
CA TYR A 415 25.64 23.19 -5.92
C TYR A 415 25.34 22.20 -7.04
N LEU A 416 24.30 22.48 -7.84
CA LEU A 416 23.85 21.58 -8.89
C LEU A 416 24.93 21.35 -9.95
N ASP A 417 25.70 22.36 -10.25
CA ASP A 417 26.82 22.37 -11.22
C ASP A 417 28.17 21.86 -10.64
N ASN A 418 28.18 21.43 -9.38
CA ASN A 418 29.39 20.93 -8.74
C ASN A 418 29.14 19.60 -7.99
N PRO A 419 29.21 18.45 -8.71
CA PRO A 419 28.97 17.14 -8.11
C PRO A 419 29.89 16.79 -6.92
N SER A 420 31.08 17.39 -6.83
CA SER A 420 31.98 17.16 -5.69
C SER A 420 31.42 17.61 -4.34
N THR A 421 30.36 18.41 -4.34
CA THR A 421 29.66 18.86 -3.12
C THR A 421 28.54 17.91 -2.69
N TRP A 422 28.12 16.94 -3.51
CA TRP A 422 26.91 16.16 -3.28
C TRP A 422 27.08 15.04 -2.26
N LEU A 423 28.17 14.30 -2.38
CA LEU A 423 28.50 13.18 -1.50
C LEU A 423 29.48 13.62 -0.41
N GLY A 424 29.46 12.88 0.68
CA GLY A 424 30.43 13.02 1.73
C GLY A 424 29.90 13.70 3.00
N GLY A 425 30.80 13.90 3.92
CA GLY A 425 30.55 14.26 5.29
C GLY A 425 30.41 13.04 6.19
N ASN A 426 30.69 13.24 7.46
CA ASN A 426 30.61 12.16 8.45
C ASN A 426 29.18 12.01 8.95
N MET A 427 28.81 10.79 9.33
CA MET A 427 27.57 10.54 10.05
C MET A 427 27.64 11.26 11.40
N PRO A 428 26.69 12.15 11.72
CA PRO A 428 26.67 12.83 13.00
C PRO A 428 26.40 11.87 14.15
N ASP A 429 26.90 12.20 15.33
CA ASP A 429 26.50 11.52 16.56
C ASP A 429 25.02 11.75 16.83
N SER A 430 24.37 10.76 17.42
CA SER A 430 22.94 10.87 17.73
C SER A 430 22.58 10.20 19.04
N GLU A 431 21.92 10.96 19.91
CA GLU A 431 21.36 10.47 21.16
C GLU A 431 19.84 10.60 21.17
N LYS A 432 19.17 9.71 21.92
CA LYS A 432 17.71 9.75 22.08
C LYS A 432 17.28 10.99 22.86
N LEU A 433 16.42 11.78 22.27
CA LEU A 433 15.82 12.96 22.89
C LEU A 433 14.51 12.62 23.61
N GLU A 434 13.58 12.06 22.86
CA GLU A 434 12.23 11.78 23.34
C GLU A 434 11.66 10.52 22.70
N LYS A 435 10.79 9.81 23.43
CA LYS A 435 9.94 8.75 22.93
C LYS A 435 8.49 9.15 23.10
N THR A 436 7.73 9.13 22.01
CA THR A 436 6.28 9.30 21.98
C THR A 436 5.62 7.95 21.76
N ARG A 437 4.72 7.55 22.69
CA ARG A 437 3.92 6.32 22.58
C ARG A 437 2.46 6.67 22.34
N ILE A 438 1.89 6.10 21.28
CA ILE A 438 0.47 6.19 20.95
C ILE A 438 -0.12 4.79 20.96
N ASN A 439 -1.23 4.62 21.68
CA ASN A 439 -1.99 3.38 21.72
C ASN A 439 -3.34 3.61 21.06
N THR A 440 -3.75 2.70 20.16
CA THR A 440 -5.05 2.77 19.48
C THR A 440 -5.76 1.43 19.63
N ARG A 441 -7.05 1.46 19.91
CA ARG A 441 -7.92 0.27 19.88
C ARG A 441 -9.11 0.49 18.98
N ARG A 442 -9.54 -0.57 18.29
CA ARG A 442 -10.70 -0.56 17.41
C ARG A 442 -11.55 -1.79 17.68
N ILE A 443 -12.87 -1.62 17.58
CA ILE A 443 -13.84 -2.71 17.69
C ILE A 443 -14.90 -2.48 16.63
N GLY A 444 -15.34 -3.54 15.99
CA GLY A 444 -16.41 -3.48 15.00
C GLY A 444 -17.29 -4.71 14.98
N PHE A 445 -18.59 -4.49 14.73
CA PHE A 445 -19.58 -5.53 14.48
C PHE A 445 -20.28 -5.24 13.16
N TYR A 446 -20.45 -6.26 12.33
CA TYR A 446 -21.07 -6.11 11.02
C TYR A 446 -21.95 -7.30 10.67
N ALA A 447 -22.99 -7.00 9.89
CA ALA A 447 -23.85 -7.99 9.28
C ALA A 447 -24.19 -7.60 7.86
N GLN A 448 -24.30 -8.57 6.97
CA GLN A 448 -24.69 -8.41 5.58
C GLN A 448 -25.58 -9.56 5.16
N ASP A 449 -26.62 -9.28 4.39
CA ASP A 449 -27.46 -10.26 3.75
C ASP A 449 -27.51 -10.02 2.23
N PHE A 450 -27.27 -11.06 1.46
CA PHE A 450 -27.45 -11.09 0.02
C PHE A 450 -28.71 -11.88 -0.28
N ILE A 451 -29.78 -11.14 -0.57
CA ILE A 451 -31.16 -11.61 -0.65
C ILE A 451 -31.50 -11.85 -2.12
N SER A 452 -31.77 -13.09 -2.50
CA SER A 452 -32.26 -13.44 -3.83
C SER A 452 -33.79 -13.36 -3.86
N LEU A 453 -34.32 -12.20 -4.29
CA LEU A 453 -35.78 -11.96 -4.42
C LEU A 453 -36.38 -12.83 -5.52
N THR A 454 -35.69 -12.94 -6.65
CA THR A 454 -35.95 -13.88 -7.75
C THR A 454 -34.64 -14.56 -8.13
N LYS A 455 -34.68 -15.40 -9.15
CA LYS A 455 -33.44 -15.98 -9.71
C LYS A 455 -32.51 -14.90 -10.27
N GLU A 456 -33.09 -13.85 -10.86
CA GLU A 456 -32.38 -12.79 -11.57
C GLU A 456 -32.12 -11.56 -10.67
N PHE A 457 -33.06 -11.17 -9.81
CA PHE A 457 -32.97 -9.94 -8.99
C PHE A 457 -32.55 -10.25 -7.57
N LYS A 458 -31.48 -9.60 -7.14
CA LYS A 458 -30.89 -9.78 -5.81
C LYS A 458 -30.60 -8.42 -5.17
N VAL A 459 -30.67 -8.37 -3.85
CA VAL A 459 -30.37 -7.18 -3.03
C VAL A 459 -29.32 -7.54 -2.02
N LEU A 460 -28.28 -6.73 -1.91
CA LEU A 460 -27.31 -6.79 -0.82
C LEU A 460 -27.61 -5.66 0.13
N ALA A 461 -27.81 -5.99 1.44
CA ALA A 461 -27.95 -5.02 2.52
C ALA A 461 -26.94 -5.35 3.61
N GLY A 462 -26.20 -4.37 4.06
CA GLY A 462 -25.20 -4.54 5.12
C GLY A 462 -25.08 -3.32 6.01
N LEU A 463 -24.70 -3.56 7.24
CA LEU A 463 -24.49 -2.53 8.25
C LEU A 463 -23.31 -2.90 9.15
N ARG A 464 -22.50 -1.90 9.50
CA ARG A 464 -21.43 -2.03 10.50
C ARG A 464 -21.53 -0.91 11.51
N TRP A 465 -21.33 -1.24 12.77
CA TRP A 465 -20.95 -0.31 13.81
C TRP A 465 -19.45 -0.43 14.08
N SER A 466 -18.76 0.69 14.17
CA SER A 466 -17.33 0.77 14.44
C SER A 466 -17.07 1.76 15.57
N TYR A 467 -16.13 1.40 16.43
CA TYR A 467 -15.58 2.24 17.49
C TYR A 467 -14.06 2.28 17.36
N ILE A 468 -13.48 3.46 17.44
CA ILE A 468 -12.03 3.70 17.48
C ILE A 468 -11.71 4.62 18.65
N GLU A 469 -10.63 4.32 19.36
CA GLU A 469 -10.15 5.13 20.47
C GLU A 469 -8.64 5.24 20.42
N ASN A 470 -8.15 6.47 20.54
CA ASN A 470 -6.77 6.79 20.81
C ASN A 470 -6.63 7.08 22.31
N MET A 471 -5.78 6.31 22.97
CA MET A 471 -5.46 6.50 24.40
C MET A 471 -4.58 7.74 24.57
N PRO A 472 -4.43 8.28 25.80
CA PRO A 472 -3.52 9.38 26.07
C PRO A 472 -2.11 9.11 25.56
N THR A 473 -1.50 10.09 24.93
CA THR A 473 -0.13 10.01 24.40
C THR A 473 0.86 10.11 25.54
N LEU A 474 1.77 9.14 25.63
CA LEU A 474 2.81 9.12 26.65
C LEU A 474 4.16 9.55 26.06
N ASN A 475 4.67 10.68 26.52
CA ASN A 475 6.01 11.16 26.18
C ASN A 475 7.02 10.84 27.29
N THR A 476 8.17 10.28 26.88
CA THR A 476 9.32 10.03 27.76
C THR A 476 10.49 10.85 27.26
N LYS A 477 10.95 11.81 28.08
CA LYS A 477 12.14 12.62 27.79
C LYS A 477 13.37 11.96 28.41
N PHE A 478 14.36 11.58 27.60
CA PHE A 478 15.52 10.82 28.06
C PHE A 478 16.51 11.68 28.85
N ARG A 479 16.68 12.95 28.48
CA ARG A 479 17.65 13.86 29.20
C ARG A 479 17.24 14.13 30.64
N THR A 480 15.95 14.20 30.92
CA THR A 480 15.43 14.47 32.29
C THR A 480 14.84 13.22 32.95
N ASN A 481 14.80 12.10 32.25
CA ASN A 481 14.12 10.86 32.67
C ASN A 481 12.68 11.10 33.16
N THR A 482 11.98 12.02 32.52
CA THR A 482 10.60 12.37 32.87
C THR A 482 9.62 11.69 31.93
N LYS A 483 8.48 11.24 32.46
CA LYS A 483 7.35 10.71 31.69
C LYS A 483 6.15 11.62 31.91
N THR A 484 5.53 12.05 30.84
CA THR A 484 4.36 12.94 30.85
C THR A 484 3.30 12.42 29.92
N GLU A 485 2.04 12.46 30.34
CA GLU A 485 0.91 12.31 29.43
C GLU A 485 0.62 13.66 28.78
N VAL A 486 0.58 13.68 27.44
CA VAL A 486 0.44 14.94 26.69
C VAL A 486 -1.03 15.24 26.38
N ASN A 487 -1.85 14.21 26.16
CA ASN A 487 -3.30 14.33 26.02
C ASN A 487 -3.94 13.51 27.14
N ASN A 488 -4.37 14.16 28.20
CA ASN A 488 -4.82 13.50 29.42
C ASN A 488 -6.19 12.77 29.30
N SER A 489 -6.85 12.90 28.16
CA SER A 489 -8.13 12.25 27.92
C SER A 489 -8.08 11.38 26.66
N PRO A 490 -8.63 10.17 26.69
CA PRO A 490 -8.81 9.39 25.49
C PRO A 490 -9.70 10.13 24.50
N THR A 491 -9.40 10.01 23.22
CA THR A 491 -10.24 10.55 22.15
C THR A 491 -10.86 9.40 21.37
N SER A 492 -12.16 9.45 21.11
CA SER A 492 -12.86 8.36 20.43
C SER A 492 -13.81 8.86 19.37
N ASP A 493 -13.99 8.06 18.33
CA ASP A 493 -15.02 8.20 17.31
C ASP A 493 -15.81 6.89 17.18
N GLN A 494 -17.05 7.04 16.75
CA GLN A 494 -17.88 5.90 16.34
C GLN A 494 -18.61 6.23 15.06
N ALA A 495 -18.88 5.21 14.27
CA ALA A 495 -19.59 5.37 13.01
C ALA A 495 -20.44 4.14 12.67
N ILE A 496 -21.55 4.41 11.99
CA ILE A 496 -22.37 3.39 11.35
C ILE A 496 -22.11 3.48 9.85
N SER A 497 -21.74 2.37 9.23
CA SER A 497 -21.38 2.28 7.80
C SER A 497 -22.37 1.33 7.10
N PRO A 498 -23.36 1.87 6.37
CA PRO A 498 -24.28 1.10 5.55
C PRO A 498 -23.66 0.71 4.21
N LYS A 499 -24.18 -0.40 3.65
CA LYS A 499 -23.98 -0.82 2.25
C LYS A 499 -25.30 -1.36 1.71
N VAL A 500 -25.72 -0.85 0.55
CA VAL A 500 -26.89 -1.32 -0.15
C VAL A 500 -26.54 -1.53 -1.61
N GLY A 501 -26.87 -2.68 -2.17
CA GLY A 501 -26.60 -3.00 -3.57
C GLY A 501 -27.77 -3.72 -4.22
N PHE A 502 -28.03 -3.40 -5.48
CA PHE A 502 -28.98 -4.10 -6.34
C PHE A 502 -28.19 -4.84 -7.40
N VAL A 503 -28.54 -6.09 -7.64
CA VAL A 503 -27.85 -6.95 -8.60
C VAL A 503 -28.88 -7.62 -9.49
N TYR A 504 -28.69 -7.48 -10.79
CA TYR A 504 -29.47 -8.18 -11.82
C TYR A 504 -28.57 -9.20 -12.53
N MET A 505 -28.89 -10.47 -12.37
CA MET A 505 -28.15 -11.62 -12.94
C MET A 505 -29.11 -12.52 -13.71
N PRO A 506 -29.37 -12.24 -14.98
CA PRO A 506 -30.26 -13.09 -15.80
C PRO A 506 -29.69 -14.48 -16.06
N ASN A 507 -28.38 -14.64 -15.92
CA ASN A 507 -27.65 -15.91 -15.98
C ASN A 507 -26.30 -15.78 -15.25
N ASP A 508 -25.59 -16.87 -15.09
CA ASP A 508 -24.31 -16.93 -14.34
C ASP A 508 -23.14 -16.19 -15.03
N ASN A 509 -23.32 -15.76 -16.28
CA ASN A 509 -22.28 -15.10 -17.07
C ASN A 509 -22.45 -13.59 -17.17
N PHE A 510 -23.48 -13.03 -16.56
CA PHE A 510 -23.79 -11.61 -16.62
C PHE A 510 -24.34 -11.11 -15.30
N SER A 511 -23.79 -9.99 -14.85
CA SER A 511 -24.26 -9.25 -13.67
C SER A 511 -24.22 -7.76 -13.98
N ALA A 512 -25.35 -7.08 -13.77
CA ALA A 512 -25.40 -5.63 -13.70
C ALA A 512 -25.72 -5.23 -12.26
N PHE A 513 -25.07 -4.21 -11.74
CA PHE A 513 -25.24 -3.80 -10.36
C PHE A 513 -25.27 -2.29 -10.20
N ALA A 514 -25.93 -1.85 -9.12
CA ALA A 514 -25.85 -0.51 -8.58
C ALA A 514 -25.64 -0.61 -7.08
N THR A 515 -24.72 0.17 -6.50
CA THR A 515 -24.45 0.09 -5.06
C THR A 515 -24.18 1.47 -4.47
N TYR A 516 -24.59 1.62 -3.22
CA TYR A 516 -24.18 2.67 -2.32
C TYR A 516 -23.36 2.05 -1.19
N THR A 517 -22.19 2.63 -0.92
CA THR A 517 -21.33 2.27 0.20
C THR A 517 -20.84 3.53 0.88
N ASN A 518 -20.62 3.43 2.19
CA ASN A 518 -20.04 4.50 2.98
C ASN A 518 -18.69 4.07 3.56
N SER A 519 -17.83 5.05 3.84
CA SER A 519 -16.61 4.89 4.61
C SER A 519 -16.44 6.08 5.55
N PHE A 520 -15.57 5.94 6.54
CA PHE A 520 -15.23 7.05 7.42
C PHE A 520 -13.75 7.00 7.82
N ALA A 521 -13.23 8.17 8.19
CA ALA A 521 -11.92 8.30 8.84
C ALA A 521 -12.09 9.11 10.12
N THR A 522 -11.39 8.70 11.18
CA THR A 522 -11.46 9.40 12.45
C THR A 522 -10.76 10.75 12.37
N ASN A 523 -11.37 11.74 13.02
CA ASN A 523 -10.78 13.02 13.33
C ASN A 523 -10.55 13.21 14.84
N ALA A 524 -10.79 12.16 15.62
CA ALA A 524 -10.52 12.17 17.06
C ALA A 524 -9.06 12.52 17.36
N GLY A 525 -8.86 13.44 18.28
CA GLY A 525 -7.54 13.99 18.63
C GLY A 525 -7.17 15.30 17.95
N TYR A 526 -7.95 15.73 16.94
CA TYR A 526 -7.87 17.13 16.50
C TYR A 526 -8.83 17.96 17.33
N MET A 527 -8.40 19.12 17.97
CA MET A 527 -9.08 19.70 18.90
C MET A 527 -9.16 21.01 19.26
N SER A 528 -10.04 21.44 19.91
CA SER A 528 -10.48 22.73 20.39
C SER A 528 -10.02 23.09 21.81
N ASP A 529 -9.38 22.22 22.56
CA ASP A 529 -9.12 22.43 24.00
C ASP A 529 -7.92 23.37 24.32
N GLY A 530 -7.15 23.78 23.32
CA GLY A 530 -6.00 24.69 23.50
C GLY A 530 -6.30 26.18 23.34
N ILE A 531 -7.55 26.57 23.22
CA ILE A 531 -7.98 27.90 22.81
C ILE A 531 -7.81 28.99 23.89
N ASP A 532 -7.81 28.57 25.13
CA ASP A 532 -7.68 29.48 26.27
C ASP A 532 -6.30 30.18 26.35
N ASN A 533 -5.32 29.67 25.64
CA ASN A 533 -3.94 30.15 25.58
C ASN A 533 -3.60 30.96 24.30
N LEU A 534 -4.58 31.25 23.44
CA LEU A 534 -4.33 32.12 22.29
C LEU A 534 -4.00 33.53 22.72
N ASN A 535 -2.71 33.81 22.86
CA ASN A 535 -2.16 35.12 23.12
C ASN A 535 -2.27 35.99 21.85
N THR A 536 -3.48 36.47 21.54
CA THR A 536 -3.76 37.23 20.33
C THR A 536 -4.02 38.70 20.67
N THR A 537 -3.12 39.58 20.30
CA THR A 537 -3.31 41.02 20.31
C THR A 537 -4.08 41.48 19.08
N GLY A 538 -5.14 42.23 19.25
CA GLY A 538 -5.82 43.01 18.20
C GLY A 538 -6.99 42.36 17.46
N THR A 539 -7.01 41.06 17.20
CA THR A 539 -8.10 40.33 16.51
C THR A 539 -8.64 39.17 17.34
N ALA A 540 -8.30 39.14 18.61
CA ALA A 540 -8.65 38.06 19.54
C ALA A 540 -10.17 37.77 19.57
N ALA A 541 -11.01 38.77 19.45
CA ALA A 541 -12.45 38.57 19.48
C ALA A 541 -12.99 37.85 18.24
N GLN A 542 -12.47 38.15 17.05
CA GLN A 542 -12.87 37.46 15.81
C GLN A 542 -12.38 36.01 15.77
N VAL A 543 -11.15 35.79 16.22
CA VAL A 543 -10.57 34.45 16.34
C VAL A 543 -11.34 33.63 17.35
N ARG A 544 -11.64 34.18 18.54
CA ARG A 544 -12.46 33.50 19.57
C ARG A 544 -13.88 33.21 19.10
N SER A 545 -14.51 34.12 18.35
CA SER A 545 -15.84 33.88 17.78
C SER A 545 -15.82 32.70 16.81
N ARG A 546 -14.88 32.68 15.88
CA ARG A 546 -14.77 31.61 14.90
C ARG A 546 -14.40 30.28 15.54
N VAL A 547 -13.54 30.27 16.51
CA VAL A 547 -13.19 29.07 17.27
C VAL A 547 -14.39 28.60 18.10
N ASN A 548 -15.14 29.47 18.72
CA ASN A 548 -16.38 29.08 19.42
C ASN A 548 -17.41 28.49 18.44
N ASP A 549 -17.47 28.98 17.20
CA ASP A 549 -18.35 28.44 16.17
C ASP A 549 -17.87 27.04 15.71
N LEU A 550 -16.56 26.82 15.59
CA LEU A 550 -15.98 25.51 15.32
C LEU A 550 -16.26 24.53 16.47
N ASN A 551 -16.13 24.97 17.71
CA ASN A 551 -16.45 24.17 18.90
C ASN A 551 -17.92 23.77 18.95
N LYS A 552 -18.84 24.67 18.60
CA LYS A 552 -20.28 24.37 18.50
C LYS A 552 -20.58 23.33 17.41
N GLN A 553 -19.80 23.29 16.33
CA GLN A 553 -19.95 22.30 15.27
C GLN A 553 -19.49 20.90 15.72
N GLY A 554 -18.60 20.84 16.72
CA GLY A 554 -17.99 19.61 17.20
C GLY A 554 -17.04 18.98 16.18
N ILE A 555 -16.20 18.09 16.64
CA ILE A 555 -15.34 17.27 15.77
C ILE A 555 -16.21 16.18 15.16
N LYS A 556 -16.29 16.14 13.84
CA LYS A 556 -17.03 15.13 13.10
C LYS A 556 -16.04 14.23 12.38
N PRO A 557 -16.26 12.92 12.32
CA PRO A 557 -15.46 12.06 11.45
C PRO A 557 -15.63 12.53 10.00
N THR A 558 -14.57 12.39 9.24
CA THR A 558 -14.64 12.52 7.79
C THR A 558 -15.50 11.38 7.26
N THR A 559 -16.48 11.68 6.41
CA THR A 559 -17.35 10.68 5.80
C THR A 559 -17.15 10.61 4.31
N VAL A 560 -17.33 9.44 3.76
CA VAL A 560 -17.15 9.14 2.35
C VAL A 560 -18.37 8.41 1.84
N ASP A 561 -19.07 8.98 0.89
CA ASP A 561 -20.19 8.36 0.22
C ASP A 561 -19.80 7.94 -1.18
N GLN A 562 -19.99 6.67 -1.52
CA GLN A 562 -19.70 6.14 -2.84
C GLN A 562 -20.96 5.58 -3.49
N TYR A 563 -21.16 5.97 -4.73
CA TYR A 563 -22.14 5.43 -5.66
C TYR A 563 -21.40 4.72 -6.79
N GLU A 564 -21.80 3.50 -7.10
CA GLU A 564 -21.15 2.69 -8.13
C GLU A 564 -22.21 1.98 -8.95
N VAL A 565 -22.05 1.97 -10.28
CA VAL A 565 -22.86 1.22 -11.22
C VAL A 565 -21.93 0.45 -12.13
N GLY A 566 -22.20 -0.82 -12.37
CA GLY A 566 -21.30 -1.62 -13.19
C GLY A 566 -21.96 -2.82 -13.85
N VAL A 567 -21.21 -3.38 -14.78
CA VAL A 567 -21.54 -4.62 -15.49
C VAL A 567 -20.34 -5.55 -15.44
N LYS A 568 -20.60 -6.80 -15.10
CA LYS A 568 -19.63 -7.91 -15.14
C LYS A 568 -20.10 -8.95 -16.13
N LYS A 569 -19.24 -9.34 -17.02
CA LYS A 569 -19.55 -10.29 -18.09
C LYS A 569 -18.45 -11.32 -18.23
N ASN A 570 -18.86 -12.58 -18.29
CA ASN A 570 -17.99 -13.66 -18.73
C ASN A 570 -18.22 -13.92 -20.21
N ILE A 571 -17.16 -13.96 -20.98
CA ILE A 571 -17.19 -14.25 -22.42
C ILE A 571 -16.33 -15.47 -22.74
N TRP A 572 -16.47 -16.01 -23.95
CA TRP A 572 -15.72 -17.18 -24.44
C TRP A 572 -15.80 -18.37 -23.49
N ASN A 573 -17.03 -18.83 -23.21
CA ASN A 573 -17.29 -19.96 -22.32
C ASN A 573 -16.65 -19.80 -20.94
N ASN A 574 -16.79 -18.62 -20.32
CA ASN A 574 -16.21 -18.25 -19.03
C ASN A 574 -14.68 -18.14 -19.00
N ALA A 575 -14.02 -18.10 -20.15
CA ALA A 575 -12.57 -18.00 -20.21
C ALA A 575 -12.05 -16.60 -19.89
N LEU A 576 -12.87 -15.56 -20.13
CA LEU A 576 -12.46 -14.16 -19.95
C LEU A 576 -13.53 -13.37 -19.20
N ALA A 577 -13.11 -12.68 -18.13
CA ALA A 577 -13.90 -11.67 -17.43
C ALA A 577 -13.72 -10.30 -18.09
N VAL A 578 -14.81 -9.58 -18.30
CA VAL A 578 -14.84 -8.18 -18.74
C VAL A 578 -15.76 -7.42 -17.78
N ASN A 579 -15.20 -6.50 -17.01
CA ASN A 579 -15.93 -5.74 -16.03
C ASN A 579 -15.81 -4.25 -16.32
N VAL A 580 -16.93 -3.53 -16.30
CA VAL A 580 -16.99 -2.08 -16.47
C VAL A 580 -17.67 -1.49 -15.25
N THR A 581 -17.08 -0.44 -14.70
CA THR A 581 -17.60 0.22 -13.51
C THR A 581 -17.54 1.73 -13.67
N LEU A 582 -18.65 2.40 -13.37
CA LEU A 582 -18.76 3.84 -13.22
C LEU A 582 -18.90 4.14 -11.73
N TYR A 583 -18.18 5.13 -11.24
CA TYR A 583 -18.22 5.49 -9.82
C TYR A 583 -18.25 6.99 -9.58
N GLN A 584 -18.82 7.37 -8.44
CA GLN A 584 -18.69 8.70 -7.84
C GLN A 584 -18.47 8.55 -6.35
N ILE A 585 -17.43 9.21 -5.84
CA ILE A 585 -17.07 9.29 -4.42
C ILE A 585 -17.18 10.75 -3.99
N LEU A 586 -17.92 11.00 -2.93
CA LEU A 586 -18.03 12.29 -2.26
C LEU A 586 -17.37 12.19 -0.89
N TYR A 587 -16.42 13.05 -0.66
CA TYR A 587 -15.64 13.08 0.58
C TYR A 587 -16.00 14.35 1.34
N HIS A 588 -16.54 14.20 2.54
CA HIS A 588 -17.09 15.28 3.34
C HIS A 588 -16.31 15.45 4.64
N ASN A 589 -16.33 16.68 5.17
CA ASN A 589 -15.73 17.03 6.45
C ASN A 589 -14.22 16.72 6.52
N PHE A 590 -13.49 16.78 5.39
CA PHE A 590 -12.04 16.71 5.51
C PHE A 590 -11.53 18.00 6.19
N TYR A 591 -10.49 17.82 6.98
CA TYR A 591 -9.95 18.92 7.75
C TYR A 591 -8.87 19.69 6.99
N GLN A 592 -8.80 20.97 7.31
CA GLN A 592 -7.68 21.85 6.96
C GLN A 592 -7.20 22.56 8.23
N ASN A 593 -5.94 22.99 8.24
CA ASN A 593 -5.43 23.76 9.36
C ASN A 593 -6.22 25.05 9.48
N PHE A 594 -6.69 25.35 10.69
CA PHE A 594 -7.28 26.65 10.97
C PHE A 594 -6.20 27.73 10.89
N PHE A 595 -6.52 28.83 10.26
CA PHE A 595 -5.68 30.01 10.23
C PHE A 595 -6.53 31.28 10.17
N TYR A 596 -5.94 32.41 10.57
CA TYR A 596 -6.56 33.73 10.45
C TYR A 596 -5.57 34.72 9.86
N VAL A 597 -6.08 35.85 9.37
CA VAL A 597 -5.27 36.94 8.90
C VAL A 597 -5.25 38.00 10.00
N ASP A 598 -4.09 38.39 10.44
CA ASP A 598 -3.93 39.44 11.45
C ASP A 598 -4.19 40.84 10.87
N ALA A 599 -4.16 41.90 11.71
CA ALA A 599 -4.40 43.26 11.31
C ALA A 599 -3.37 43.80 10.29
N GLY A 600 -2.20 43.18 10.20
CA GLY A 600 -1.15 43.53 9.23
C GLY A 600 -1.27 42.73 7.89
N GLY A 601 -2.29 41.88 7.75
CA GLY A 601 -2.50 41.06 6.57
C GLY A 601 -1.66 39.77 6.55
N ALA A 602 -0.93 39.42 7.61
CA ALA A 602 -0.15 38.21 7.70
C ALA A 602 -1.01 37.01 8.11
N ILE A 603 -0.74 35.85 7.50
CA ILE A 603 -1.42 34.59 7.84
C ILE A 603 -0.81 34.03 9.12
N GLN A 604 -1.64 33.78 10.10
CA GLN A 604 -1.29 33.20 11.38
C GLN A 604 -1.95 31.82 11.54
N THR A 605 -1.17 30.82 11.95
CA THR A 605 -1.66 29.48 12.32
C THR A 605 -1.42 29.31 13.82
N PRO A 606 -2.42 29.55 14.67
CA PRO A 606 -2.21 29.62 16.12
C PRO A 606 -1.85 28.28 16.73
N ASP A 607 -2.42 27.20 16.22
CA ASP A 607 -2.15 25.83 16.66
C ASP A 607 -2.32 24.87 15.48
N THR A 608 -1.35 23.98 15.29
CA THR A 608 -1.39 22.94 14.24
C THR A 608 -2.44 21.87 14.51
N ASN A 609 -2.92 21.71 15.74
CA ASN A 609 -3.99 20.78 16.09
C ASN A 609 -5.38 21.37 15.86
N LEU A 610 -5.50 22.68 15.75
CA LEU A 610 -6.77 23.34 15.46
C LEU A 610 -7.13 23.16 13.99
N LYS A 611 -8.26 22.50 13.73
CA LYS A 611 -8.71 22.14 12.39
C LYS A 611 -10.09 22.71 12.09
N GLU A 612 -10.33 22.97 10.84
CA GLU A 612 -11.63 23.29 10.26
C GLU A 612 -12.15 22.11 9.43
N PHE A 613 -13.35 21.60 9.72
CA PHE A 613 -13.95 20.39 9.13
C PHE A 613 -15.08 20.76 8.16
N ALA A 614 -14.77 21.45 7.09
CA ALA A 614 -15.79 21.94 6.14
C ALA A 614 -15.49 21.52 4.67
N GLY A 615 -14.37 20.86 4.43
CA GLY A 615 -13.96 20.55 3.07
C GLY A 615 -14.78 19.45 2.41
N LYS A 616 -15.01 19.59 1.09
CA LYS A 616 -15.60 18.56 0.24
C LYS A 616 -14.73 18.30 -0.97
N MET A 617 -14.57 17.02 -1.30
CA MET A 617 -13.92 16.56 -2.53
C MET A 617 -14.84 15.60 -3.29
N ARG A 618 -14.65 15.52 -4.59
CA ARG A 618 -15.33 14.56 -5.45
C ARG A 618 -14.33 13.85 -6.32
N SER A 619 -14.43 12.53 -6.35
CA SER A 619 -13.79 11.68 -7.35
C SER A 619 -14.86 10.95 -8.15
N ARG A 620 -14.77 10.98 -9.47
CA ARG A 620 -15.65 10.22 -10.36
C ARG A 620 -14.86 9.68 -11.54
N GLY A 621 -15.29 8.53 -12.04
CA GLY A 621 -14.55 7.91 -13.13
C GLY A 621 -15.22 6.68 -13.71
N VAL A 622 -14.49 6.08 -14.65
CA VAL A 622 -14.84 4.82 -15.31
C VAL A 622 -13.63 3.89 -15.24
N GLU A 623 -13.88 2.62 -15.00
CA GLU A 623 -12.88 1.57 -14.98
C GLU A 623 -13.33 0.42 -15.88
N LEU A 624 -12.40 -0.14 -16.64
CA LEU A 624 -12.54 -1.36 -17.43
C LEU A 624 -11.46 -2.34 -16.97
N ASP A 625 -11.85 -3.54 -16.56
CA ASP A 625 -10.95 -4.63 -16.23
C ASP A 625 -11.23 -5.83 -17.16
N ILE A 626 -10.18 -6.39 -17.77
CA ILE A 626 -10.22 -7.56 -18.64
C ILE A 626 -9.19 -8.57 -18.13
N THR A 627 -9.62 -9.76 -17.74
CA THR A 627 -8.70 -10.78 -17.20
C THR A 627 -9.19 -12.18 -17.52
N GLY A 628 -8.30 -13.06 -17.92
CA GLY A 628 -8.59 -14.49 -18.08
C GLY A 628 -7.67 -15.20 -19.07
N ASN A 629 -8.06 -16.41 -19.37
CA ASN A 629 -7.34 -17.34 -20.25
C ASN A 629 -8.27 -17.82 -21.37
N PRO A 630 -8.27 -17.16 -22.55
CA PRO A 630 -9.08 -17.56 -23.68
C PRO A 630 -8.90 -19.04 -24.08
N ASN A 631 -7.71 -19.56 -23.87
CA ASN A 631 -7.38 -20.98 -23.97
C ASN A 631 -6.17 -21.30 -23.05
N GLU A 632 -5.73 -22.53 -23.02
CA GLU A 632 -4.62 -23.00 -22.17
C GLU A 632 -3.26 -22.31 -22.48
N ASN A 633 -3.14 -21.73 -23.67
CA ASN A 633 -1.91 -21.12 -24.15
C ASN A 633 -1.87 -19.61 -23.96
N ILE A 634 -2.99 -18.94 -23.75
CA ILE A 634 -3.08 -17.47 -23.69
C ILE A 634 -3.54 -17.01 -22.32
N SER A 635 -2.78 -16.12 -21.70
CA SER A 635 -3.19 -15.36 -20.51
C SER A 635 -3.26 -13.88 -20.85
N ILE A 636 -4.36 -13.22 -20.47
CA ILE A 636 -4.61 -11.80 -20.71
C ILE A 636 -4.94 -11.13 -19.38
N ILE A 637 -4.30 -10.01 -19.12
CA ILE A 637 -4.73 -9.06 -18.10
C ILE A 637 -4.54 -7.65 -18.64
N GLY A 638 -5.55 -6.80 -18.47
CA GLY A 638 -5.47 -5.41 -18.90
C GLY A 638 -6.71 -4.62 -18.60
N GLY A 639 -6.69 -3.37 -18.96
CA GLY A 639 -7.81 -2.47 -18.86
C GLY A 639 -7.43 -1.00 -18.85
N PHE A 640 -8.38 -0.20 -18.42
CA PHE A 640 -8.33 1.25 -18.51
C PHE A 640 -9.05 1.87 -17.32
N SER A 641 -8.57 3.01 -16.85
CA SER A 641 -9.26 3.84 -15.87
C SER A 641 -9.14 5.31 -16.21
N TYR A 642 -10.25 6.02 -16.13
CA TYR A 642 -10.29 7.47 -16.13
C TYR A 642 -10.80 7.97 -14.78
N ASN A 643 -10.11 8.98 -14.20
CA ASN A 643 -10.41 9.56 -12.90
C ASN A 643 -10.42 11.09 -12.98
N ASN A 644 -11.48 11.71 -12.45
CA ASN A 644 -11.57 13.14 -12.23
C ASN A 644 -11.79 13.42 -10.75
N SER A 645 -10.71 13.72 -10.04
CA SER A 645 -10.71 14.03 -8.60
C SER A 645 -10.41 15.52 -8.38
N VAL A 646 -11.34 16.24 -7.74
CA VAL A 646 -11.27 17.68 -7.55
C VAL A 646 -11.82 18.11 -6.19
N TYR A 647 -11.35 19.24 -5.68
CA TYR A 647 -11.99 19.95 -4.59
C TYR A 647 -13.29 20.60 -5.07
N LEU A 648 -14.39 20.42 -4.31
CA LEU A 648 -15.70 21.01 -4.63
C LEU A 648 -15.99 22.24 -3.78
N ASP A 649 -15.76 22.10 -2.47
CA ASP A 649 -16.08 23.09 -1.48
C ASP A 649 -14.97 23.09 -0.45
N THR A 650 -14.41 24.24 -0.18
CA THR A 650 -13.30 24.39 0.75
C THR A 650 -13.53 25.65 1.57
N PRO A 651 -13.01 25.75 2.81
CA PRO A 651 -13.02 26.98 3.57
C PRO A 651 -12.48 28.15 2.76
N GLU A 652 -12.87 29.38 3.11
CA GLU A 652 -12.48 30.59 2.37
C GLU A 652 -10.99 30.67 2.05
N LYS A 653 -10.16 30.19 2.93
CA LYS A 653 -8.70 30.11 2.76
C LYS A 653 -8.18 28.66 2.58
N GLY A 654 -9.06 27.75 2.16
CA GLY A 654 -8.73 26.36 1.84
C GLY A 654 -8.14 26.21 0.43
N TYR A 655 -8.12 24.97 -0.04
CA TYR A 655 -7.64 24.66 -1.39
C TYR A 655 -8.52 25.29 -2.47
N VAL A 656 -7.95 25.44 -3.67
CA VAL A 656 -8.68 26.03 -4.81
C VAL A 656 -9.73 25.05 -5.31
N GLU A 657 -10.97 25.51 -5.42
CA GLU A 657 -12.08 24.71 -5.95
C GLU A 657 -11.85 24.35 -7.41
N LYS A 658 -12.30 23.16 -7.79
CA LYS A 658 -12.08 22.51 -9.10
C LYS A 658 -10.62 22.20 -9.41
N GLN A 659 -9.68 22.49 -8.50
CA GLN A 659 -8.29 22.09 -8.64
C GLN A 659 -8.21 20.55 -8.59
N ARG A 660 -7.48 19.95 -9.53
CA ARG A 660 -7.18 18.52 -9.50
C ARG A 660 -6.28 18.19 -8.32
N LEU A 661 -6.47 16.99 -7.77
CA LEU A 661 -5.58 16.46 -6.73
C LEU A 661 -4.20 16.19 -7.32
N VAL A 662 -3.15 16.64 -6.63
CA VAL A 662 -1.77 16.34 -7.00
C VAL A 662 -1.50 14.84 -6.93
N ARG A 663 -0.50 14.36 -7.67
CA ARG A 663 -0.05 12.95 -7.72
C ARG A 663 -1.10 11.97 -8.25
N THR A 664 -2.20 12.45 -8.80
CA THR A 664 -3.31 11.63 -9.28
C THR A 664 -3.35 11.69 -10.81
N PRO A 665 -3.03 10.61 -11.53
CA PRO A 665 -3.18 10.58 -12.98
C PRO A 665 -4.67 10.62 -13.35
N ALA A 666 -5.00 11.36 -14.41
CA ALA A 666 -6.34 11.34 -14.95
C ALA A 666 -6.66 9.98 -15.58
N THR A 667 -5.67 9.35 -16.18
CA THR A 667 -5.84 8.11 -16.94
C THR A 667 -4.75 7.12 -16.57
N THR A 668 -5.13 5.86 -16.39
CA THR A 668 -4.20 4.73 -16.34
C THR A 668 -4.68 3.64 -17.26
N ALA A 669 -3.77 2.94 -17.94
CA ALA A 669 -4.10 1.77 -18.76
C ALA A 669 -2.99 0.74 -18.68
N ASN A 670 -3.35 -0.52 -18.80
CA ASN A 670 -2.39 -1.61 -18.94
C ASN A 670 -2.93 -2.67 -19.88
N ALA A 671 -2.03 -3.40 -20.52
CA ALA A 671 -2.35 -4.57 -21.31
C ALA A 671 -1.16 -5.52 -21.29
N SER A 672 -1.38 -6.76 -20.84
CA SER A 672 -0.37 -7.80 -20.87
C SER A 672 -0.96 -9.06 -21.47
N VAL A 673 -0.21 -9.65 -22.39
CA VAL A 673 -0.56 -10.90 -23.06
C VAL A 673 0.64 -11.85 -22.97
N PHE A 674 0.39 -13.07 -22.52
CA PHE A 674 1.36 -14.15 -22.46
C PHE A 674 0.87 -15.30 -23.32
N TYR A 675 1.78 -15.89 -24.10
CA TYR A 675 1.52 -17.00 -24.99
C TYR A 675 2.49 -18.15 -24.77
N LYS A 676 1.95 -19.37 -24.66
CA LYS A 676 2.71 -20.62 -24.63
C LYS A 676 2.63 -21.28 -26.00
N PHE A 677 3.76 -21.49 -26.65
CA PHE A 677 3.84 -22.06 -28.02
C PHE A 677 3.72 -23.60 -28.03
N THR A 678 2.79 -24.14 -27.26
CA THR A 678 2.68 -25.60 -27.01
C THR A 678 2.58 -26.41 -28.29
N ASN A 679 1.87 -25.89 -29.32
CA ASN A 679 1.66 -26.61 -30.58
C ASN A 679 2.78 -26.41 -31.60
N TYR A 680 3.68 -25.46 -31.42
CA TYR A 680 4.75 -25.13 -32.38
C TYR A 680 6.12 -25.47 -31.82
N VAL A 681 6.43 -25.02 -30.62
CA VAL A 681 7.67 -25.23 -29.89
C VAL A 681 7.33 -25.52 -28.43
N PRO A 682 7.06 -26.79 -28.08
CA PRO A 682 6.69 -27.16 -26.71
C PRO A 682 7.69 -26.63 -25.69
N GLY A 683 7.20 -25.92 -24.66
CA GLY A 683 8.00 -25.26 -23.63
C GLY A 683 8.33 -23.81 -23.90
N LEU A 684 8.27 -23.32 -25.13
CA LEU A 684 8.49 -21.90 -25.42
C LEU A 684 7.31 -21.05 -24.92
N LYS A 685 7.61 -19.92 -24.30
CA LYS A 685 6.62 -18.93 -23.83
C LYS A 685 7.14 -17.52 -24.07
N ALA A 686 6.27 -16.62 -24.44
CA ALA A 686 6.58 -15.21 -24.63
C ALA A 686 5.47 -14.33 -24.07
N GLY A 687 5.82 -13.10 -23.71
CA GLY A 687 4.87 -12.13 -23.21
C GLY A 687 5.26 -10.70 -23.56
N ILE A 688 4.22 -9.87 -23.66
CA ILE A 688 4.34 -8.42 -23.80
C ILE A 688 3.44 -7.74 -22.77
N GLY A 689 3.97 -6.70 -22.11
CA GLY A 689 3.21 -5.83 -21.23
C GLY A 689 3.38 -4.37 -21.62
N VAL A 690 2.28 -3.63 -21.66
CA VAL A 690 2.23 -2.19 -21.94
C VAL A 690 1.54 -1.50 -20.79
N TYR A 691 2.14 -0.45 -20.25
CA TYR A 691 1.63 0.28 -19.09
C TYR A 691 1.67 1.79 -19.37
N TYR A 692 0.52 2.42 -19.28
CA TYR A 692 0.33 3.85 -19.51
C TYR A 692 -0.08 4.56 -18.22
N ILE A 693 0.59 5.64 -17.90
CA ILE A 693 0.24 6.58 -16.83
C ILE A 693 0.05 7.95 -17.47
N GLY A 694 -1.15 8.52 -17.31
CA GLY A 694 -1.50 9.82 -17.84
C GLY A 694 -0.80 10.99 -17.12
N ASP A 695 -1.04 12.18 -17.63
CA ASP A 695 -0.55 13.44 -17.07
C ASP A 695 -0.94 13.60 -15.59
N ARG A 696 -0.04 14.17 -14.82
CA ARG A 696 -0.20 14.38 -13.37
C ARG A 696 0.25 15.79 -13.00
N ILE A 697 -0.23 16.24 -11.87
CA ILE A 697 0.25 17.48 -11.24
C ILE A 697 1.12 17.11 -10.05
N ALA A 698 2.35 17.59 -10.01
CA ALA A 698 3.27 17.48 -8.89
C ALA A 698 3.17 18.72 -7.97
N GLY A 699 3.87 18.68 -6.85
CA GLY A 699 3.92 19.77 -5.88
C GLY A 699 2.87 19.66 -4.80
N TRP A 700 2.47 20.78 -4.26
CA TRP A 700 1.44 20.90 -3.22
C TRP A 700 0.15 21.46 -3.81
N ASN A 701 -0.99 20.92 -3.41
CA ASN A 701 -2.27 21.59 -3.69
C ASN A 701 -2.22 23.00 -3.11
N ASP A 702 -2.44 23.99 -3.96
CA ASP A 702 -2.44 25.38 -3.52
C ASP A 702 -3.71 25.74 -2.75
N SER A 703 -3.60 26.69 -1.83
CA SER A 703 -4.72 27.20 -1.09
C SER A 703 -5.25 28.51 -1.70
N LYS A 704 -6.50 28.85 -1.39
CA LYS A 704 -7.12 30.14 -1.74
C LYS A 704 -6.42 31.32 -1.08
N SER A 705 -5.73 31.09 0.03
CA SER A 705 -4.95 32.15 0.64
C SER A 705 -3.71 32.41 -0.20
N THR A 706 -3.62 33.62 -0.70
CA THR A 706 -2.39 34.13 -1.30
C THR A 706 -1.34 34.23 -0.20
N ASN A 707 -0.33 33.39 -0.30
CA ASN A 707 0.85 33.56 0.52
C ASN A 707 1.57 34.82 0.02
N VAL A 708 1.63 35.85 0.84
CA VAL A 708 2.24 37.17 0.49
C VAL A 708 3.69 36.97 0.04
N SER A 709 4.42 36.04 0.64
CA SER A 709 5.81 35.72 0.27
C SER A 709 5.94 35.11 -1.13
N ARG A 710 4.90 34.48 -1.67
CA ARG A 710 4.88 33.87 -3.01
C ARG A 710 4.12 34.68 -4.05
N LYS A 711 3.57 35.83 -3.70
CA LYS A 711 2.83 36.72 -4.62
C LYS A 711 1.77 36.01 -5.47
N GLY A 712 1.12 34.99 -4.92
CA GLY A 712 0.10 34.18 -5.61
C GLY A 712 0.62 33.14 -6.61
N VAL A 713 1.93 32.90 -6.67
CA VAL A 713 2.51 31.89 -7.57
C VAL A 713 2.23 30.47 -7.05
N SER A 714 1.83 29.59 -7.96
CA SER A 714 1.53 28.18 -7.64
C SER A 714 2.78 27.37 -7.30
N ARG A 715 2.62 26.43 -6.36
CA ARG A 715 3.63 25.41 -6.06
C ARG A 715 3.46 24.13 -6.87
N MET A 716 2.50 24.10 -7.77
CA MET A 716 2.24 22.98 -8.63
C MET A 716 3.03 23.09 -9.93
N PHE A 717 3.41 21.95 -10.48
CA PHE A 717 4.01 21.83 -11.80
C PHE A 717 3.56 20.52 -12.45
N ASP A 718 3.52 20.52 -13.78
CA ASP A 718 3.00 19.40 -14.54
C ASP A 718 4.06 18.30 -14.72
N LEU A 719 3.58 17.06 -14.80
CA LEU A 719 4.32 15.87 -15.18
C LEU A 719 3.63 15.26 -16.40
N ASP A 720 4.39 15.08 -17.46
CA ASP A 720 3.91 14.46 -18.70
C ASP A 720 3.45 13.01 -18.46
N ASP A 721 2.58 12.53 -19.32
CA ASP A 721 2.23 11.13 -19.43
C ASP A 721 3.39 10.28 -19.94
N TYR A 722 3.31 8.98 -19.75
CA TYR A 722 4.30 8.05 -20.29
C TYR A 722 3.75 6.64 -20.49
N THR A 723 4.37 5.93 -21.42
CA THR A 723 4.11 4.51 -21.68
C THR A 723 5.40 3.72 -21.56
N THR A 724 5.36 2.66 -20.75
CA THR A 724 6.46 1.67 -20.72
C THR A 724 6.02 0.36 -21.35
N VAL A 725 6.96 -0.31 -22.02
CA VAL A 725 6.75 -1.62 -22.64
C VAL A 725 7.73 -2.60 -22.03
N SER A 726 7.25 -3.80 -21.68
CA SER A 726 8.09 -4.91 -21.25
C SER A 726 7.90 -6.12 -22.16
N LEU A 727 8.98 -6.84 -22.40
CA LEU A 727 8.98 -8.12 -23.12
C LEU A 727 9.47 -9.24 -22.22
N SER A 728 8.90 -10.43 -22.36
CA SER A 728 9.40 -11.63 -21.72
C SER A 728 9.50 -12.79 -22.71
N LEU A 729 10.52 -13.61 -22.52
CA LEU A 729 10.75 -14.85 -23.29
C LEU A 729 11.21 -15.92 -22.33
N GLY A 730 10.66 -17.11 -22.45
CA GLY A 730 11.03 -18.21 -21.57
C GLY A 730 10.91 -19.57 -22.24
N TYR A 731 11.57 -20.56 -21.62
CA TYR A 731 11.53 -21.93 -22.07
C TYR A 731 11.45 -22.89 -20.87
N ASP A 732 10.45 -23.76 -20.90
CA ASP A 732 10.26 -24.82 -19.91
C ASP A 732 10.81 -26.15 -20.48
N TRP A 733 11.78 -26.75 -19.78
CA TRP A 733 12.38 -28.03 -20.16
C TRP A 733 12.36 -28.99 -18.96
N LYS A 734 11.48 -30.00 -19.04
CA LYS A 734 11.26 -30.96 -17.94
C LYS A 734 10.95 -30.22 -16.63
N LYS A 735 11.84 -30.36 -15.63
CA LYS A 735 11.72 -29.69 -14.33
C LYS A 735 12.34 -28.28 -14.28
N PHE A 736 12.98 -27.84 -15.34
CA PHE A 736 13.63 -26.52 -15.43
C PHE A 736 12.76 -25.53 -16.19
N SER A 737 12.79 -24.28 -15.76
CA SER A 737 12.24 -23.13 -16.46
C SER A 737 13.27 -22.02 -16.48
N ILE A 738 13.57 -21.49 -17.66
CA ILE A 738 14.36 -20.27 -17.81
C ILE A 738 13.49 -19.18 -18.40
N GLN A 739 13.57 -17.98 -17.88
CA GLN A 739 12.78 -16.84 -18.35
C GLN A 739 13.60 -15.55 -18.31
N GLY A 740 13.62 -14.80 -19.42
CA GLY A 740 14.17 -13.46 -19.50
C GLY A 740 13.06 -12.43 -19.55
N LYS A 741 13.30 -11.26 -18.96
CA LYS A 741 12.45 -10.05 -19.04
C LYS A 741 13.29 -8.87 -19.44
N LEU A 742 12.77 -8.04 -20.34
CA LEU A 742 13.30 -6.72 -20.69
C LEU A 742 12.23 -5.68 -20.32
N GLY A 743 12.49 -4.89 -19.29
CA GLY A 743 11.59 -3.84 -18.80
C GLY A 743 11.95 -2.48 -19.37
N ASN A 744 10.96 -1.58 -19.48
CA ASN A 744 11.09 -0.25 -20.09
C ASN A 744 11.90 -0.29 -21.41
N LEU A 745 11.39 -1.09 -22.37
CA LEU A 745 12.07 -1.42 -23.64
C LEU A 745 12.61 -0.18 -24.37
N PHE A 746 11.87 0.92 -24.36
CA PHE A 746 12.19 2.15 -25.07
C PHE A 746 13.02 3.14 -24.23
N ASP A 747 13.40 2.76 -23.01
CA ASP A 747 14.16 3.59 -22.08
C ASP A 747 13.51 4.95 -21.80
N VAL A 748 12.20 4.94 -21.65
CA VAL A 748 11.40 6.14 -21.38
C VAL A 748 11.87 6.78 -20.08
N VAL A 749 12.03 8.10 -20.09
CA VAL A 749 12.37 8.93 -18.94
C VAL A 749 11.13 9.66 -18.46
N ASN A 750 10.76 9.48 -17.21
CA ASN A 750 9.71 10.21 -16.52
C ASN A 750 9.96 10.15 -15.01
N TYR A 751 9.10 10.72 -14.21
CA TYR A 751 9.34 10.89 -12.77
C TYR A 751 8.11 10.60 -11.94
N ASN A 752 8.32 10.01 -10.75
CA ASN A 752 7.36 9.98 -9.66
C ASN A 752 7.73 11.08 -8.66
N VAL A 753 6.81 11.97 -8.36
CA VAL A 753 7.07 13.12 -7.50
C VAL A 753 6.19 13.07 -6.27
N HIS A 754 6.84 13.09 -5.08
CA HIS A 754 6.15 13.25 -3.81
C HIS A 754 6.31 14.69 -3.34
N GLU A 755 5.20 15.41 -3.31
CA GLU A 755 5.17 16.84 -3.00
C GLU A 755 6.05 17.64 -4.01
N ASN A 756 6.83 18.60 -3.54
CA ASN A 756 7.65 19.46 -4.40
C ASN A 756 9.16 19.20 -4.26
N TYR A 757 9.57 18.16 -3.57
CA TYR A 757 11.00 17.92 -3.31
C TYR A 757 11.47 16.50 -3.60
N SER A 758 10.62 15.52 -3.59
CA SER A 758 11.05 14.14 -3.87
C SER A 758 10.73 13.79 -5.33
N VAL A 759 11.67 14.09 -6.21
CA VAL A 759 11.58 13.84 -7.66
C VAL A 759 12.35 12.58 -7.97
N ASN A 760 11.67 11.46 -8.14
CA ASN A 760 12.28 10.15 -8.37
C ASN A 760 12.13 9.76 -9.85
N PRO A 761 13.23 9.62 -10.61
CA PRO A 761 13.16 9.09 -11.96
C PRO A 761 12.59 7.67 -11.97
N ILE A 762 11.81 7.32 -12.99
CA ILE A 762 11.34 5.94 -13.18
C ILE A 762 12.53 5.06 -13.60
N THR A 763 12.39 3.76 -13.37
CA THR A 763 13.43 2.76 -13.68
C THR A 763 13.77 2.75 -15.16
N PRO A 764 15.06 2.89 -15.55
CA PRO A 764 15.51 2.80 -16.92
C PRO A 764 15.23 1.43 -17.55
N ARG A 765 15.60 1.27 -18.82
CA ARG A 765 15.65 -0.06 -19.45
C ARG A 765 16.44 -1.00 -18.59
N ASN A 766 15.86 -2.19 -18.31
CA ASN A 766 16.42 -3.18 -17.43
C ASN A 766 16.14 -4.60 -17.92
N TYR A 767 16.93 -5.54 -17.46
CA TYR A 767 16.75 -6.96 -17.79
C TYR A 767 16.89 -7.83 -16.56
N TYR A 768 16.16 -8.94 -16.56
CA TYR A 768 16.22 -9.99 -15.53
C TYR A 768 16.15 -11.36 -16.18
N PHE A 769 16.87 -12.31 -15.59
CA PHE A 769 16.81 -13.73 -15.94
C PHE A 769 16.43 -14.53 -14.71
N THR A 770 15.45 -15.40 -14.86
CA THR A 770 15.00 -16.29 -13.79
C THR A 770 15.22 -17.74 -14.23
N LEU A 771 15.97 -18.48 -13.44
CA LEU A 771 16.08 -19.94 -13.54
C LEU A 771 15.28 -20.55 -12.40
N THR A 772 14.37 -21.47 -12.72
CA THR A 772 13.53 -22.16 -11.73
C THR A 772 13.67 -23.68 -11.93
N TYR A 773 13.87 -24.41 -10.84
CA TYR A 773 13.78 -25.87 -10.78
C TYR A 773 12.50 -26.27 -10.03
N ARG A 774 11.69 -27.16 -10.62
CA ARG A 774 10.48 -27.71 -10.01
C ARG A 774 10.78 -29.06 -9.37
N LEU A 775 10.43 -29.23 -8.08
CA LEU A 775 10.68 -30.43 -7.28
C LEU A 775 9.80 -31.62 -7.68
#